data_66f1f5c52507aae7018d17f7a00ae1ac
#
_entry.id   66f1f5c52507aae7018d17f7a00ae1ac
#
_cell.length_a   1.000
_cell.length_b   1.000
_cell.length_c   1.000
_cell.angle_alpha   90.00
_cell.angle_beta   90.00
_cell.angle_gamma   90.00
#
_symmetry.space_group_name_H-M   'P 1'
#
loop_
_entity.id
_entity.type
_entity.pdbx_description
1 polymer ?
#
loop_
_entity_poly.entity_id
_entity_poly.type
_entity_poly.pdbx_seq_one_letter_code
_entity_poly.pdbx_strand_id
1 'polypeptide(L)'
;MLMALLLPDPCDAACPGDFRKAARQALAKMWHKLGPDNEDLRAALLKFIADFANWDRSSDATYLETARSLVKAAHPEETPSVVDPFAGGGSIPLEALRLGCDAYASDLNPVACLILKVMLEDIPRRGAQLAAELREAGAKVKAAAEKELAEYYPADKDGATPIAYLWARTVRCETPNCGAEIPLVRSFWLSKKANRRRALRHRVVRPHGRPPRLEFEIFEPKNEGEIQPGTVSRAKATCPCCNITLPPERVRAQLAAQRGGADVRFDGEGHRIGGAFLLAVVGLSDDVTGRQYRLASAADYEAVWMAQRRLIKVAKRPLASGLSPVPDEPTPAGGGSGAGRAFSVQRYGMMQFGDLFSARQKLAMVTLLNQIQCLRDCTEEARRLVGAALSRFSDISNALCQWESSKTQVRHLFTRQALPMLWDFAECGLFADQAGDFGTTLETMARVVDSLAPISTPGQAQSMDATDSHLPDRSAMVWFTDPPYYDAIPYAELSDFFYVWVKRVSAFGAPSQLTPKDAEIVQDETKSFSGKPKDRAFFESRMAVAFREGRRALLDDGVACVVFAHKTTEGWEALLSGMTKGGWVITASWPILTEAANRLRAQNSAALATSVHLVCRPRTEDVTGDWGEVLRELPKRVGDWMDRLEREGVRGADLVFACIGPALEIFSRYAKVETPDGTEKTLAEYLEKVWEVVGRVALEQVLGTPEAQARNGGAGALEEDARLTALFLWTVQATDDQMEDSGEDDEEETAGDEDEEATPGKKKPGFTLIFDVAKRFAQPLGIHLPEWEGRIIETKKGVVRLLPVRERSQQLFGEAGTELAADRIERVARGAEQLDLFSAAGLVDAAVPDIAPKRGRKKAGIADEALKTRREATTLDRVHAAMLLQAGGRANALRSMLKSETERSPDFLRLANALSALYPKESEEKRLLDAMLLAAPR
;
A
#
# COMPACT_ATOMS: atom_id res chain seq x y z
N MET A 1 13.32 11.04 -10.29
CA MET A 1 13.17 12.30 -9.51
C MET A 1 14.52 12.99 -9.24
N LEU A 2 15.55 12.33 -8.70
CA LEU A 2 16.87 12.96 -8.44
C LEU A 2 17.42 13.68 -9.67
N MET A 3 17.41 13.06 -10.85
CA MET A 3 17.87 13.74 -12.08
C MET A 3 17.08 15.00 -12.39
N ALA A 4 15.77 14.99 -12.18
CA ALA A 4 14.93 16.18 -12.39
C ALA A 4 15.25 17.33 -11.41
N LEU A 5 15.77 16.99 -10.20
CA LEU A 5 16.21 17.99 -9.21
C LEU A 5 17.61 18.52 -9.50
N LEU A 6 18.47 17.70 -10.11
CA LEU A 6 19.90 18.00 -10.33
C LEU A 6 20.21 18.63 -11.70
N LEU A 7 19.36 18.40 -12.73
CA LEU A 7 19.63 18.90 -14.07
C LEU A 7 18.95 20.27 -14.30
N PRO A 8 19.69 21.26 -14.83
CA PRO A 8 19.10 22.56 -15.19
C PRO A 8 18.20 22.43 -16.42
N ASP A 9 17.11 23.20 -16.47
CA ASP A 9 16.23 23.28 -17.65
C ASP A 9 16.97 23.98 -18.81
N PRO A 10 17.15 23.35 -19.97
CA PRO A 10 17.80 23.96 -21.12
C PRO A 10 17.14 25.24 -21.64
N CYS A 11 15.82 25.38 -21.40
CA CYS A 11 15.05 26.56 -21.81
C CYS A 11 15.22 27.73 -20.84
N ASP A 12 15.71 27.49 -19.62
CA ASP A 12 15.97 28.56 -18.65
C ASP A 12 17.15 29.43 -19.15
N ALA A 13 17.01 30.74 -19.02
CA ALA A 13 18.09 31.69 -19.35
C ALA A 13 19.34 31.50 -18.51
N ALA A 14 19.19 31.06 -17.26
CA ALA A 14 20.28 30.76 -16.31
C ALA A 14 21.00 29.43 -16.60
N CYS A 15 20.46 28.55 -17.46
CA CYS A 15 21.09 27.26 -17.75
C CYS A 15 22.47 27.46 -18.40
N PRO A 16 23.54 26.82 -17.86
CA PRO A 16 24.89 26.96 -18.43
C PRO A 16 24.98 26.46 -19.88
N GLY A 17 25.65 27.25 -20.75
CA GLY A 17 25.86 26.89 -22.15
C GLY A 17 26.68 25.57 -22.31
N ASP A 18 27.64 25.35 -21.41
CA ASP A 18 28.48 24.14 -21.40
C ASP A 18 27.66 22.91 -21.05
N PHE A 19 26.67 23.02 -20.13
CA PHE A 19 25.73 21.94 -19.85
C PHE A 19 24.91 21.61 -21.11
N ARG A 20 24.34 22.62 -21.80
CA ARG A 20 23.55 22.37 -23.02
C ARG A 20 24.35 21.62 -24.07
N LYS A 21 25.64 22.00 -24.25
CA LYS A 21 26.55 21.35 -25.20
C LYS A 21 26.86 19.91 -24.79
N ALA A 22 27.20 19.68 -23.52
CA ALA A 22 27.51 18.34 -22.98
C ALA A 22 26.29 17.42 -23.03
N ALA A 23 25.10 17.93 -22.66
CA ALA A 23 23.85 17.19 -22.70
C ALA A 23 23.49 16.75 -24.13
N ARG A 24 23.63 17.64 -25.13
CA ARG A 24 23.46 17.28 -26.55
C ARG A 24 24.41 16.17 -26.98
N GLN A 25 25.69 16.25 -26.58
CA GLN A 25 26.67 15.21 -26.90
C GLN A 25 26.37 13.87 -26.25
N ALA A 26 25.94 13.86 -24.99
CA ALA A 26 25.58 12.65 -24.26
C ALA A 26 24.35 11.97 -24.89
N LEU A 27 23.29 12.75 -25.16
CA LEU A 27 22.03 12.22 -25.71
C LEU A 27 22.15 11.83 -27.20
N ALA A 28 22.99 12.49 -27.97
CA ALA A 28 23.23 12.14 -29.37
C ALA A 28 23.83 10.73 -29.55
N LYS A 29 24.45 10.18 -28.51
CA LYS A 29 24.91 8.78 -28.52
C LYS A 29 23.76 7.79 -28.46
N MET A 30 22.62 8.19 -27.90
CA MET A 30 21.45 7.34 -27.74
C MET A 30 20.44 7.52 -28.86
N TRP A 31 20.30 8.73 -29.41
CA TRP A 31 19.31 9.06 -30.44
C TRP A 31 19.95 9.81 -31.62
N HIS A 32 19.80 9.24 -32.81
CA HIS A 32 20.46 9.74 -34.04
C HIS A 32 19.94 11.11 -34.53
N LYS A 33 18.84 11.64 -34.01
CA LYS A 33 18.30 12.95 -34.38
C LYS A 33 17.85 13.72 -33.15
N LEU A 34 18.71 14.63 -32.70
CA LEU A 34 18.36 15.64 -31.71
C LEU A 34 18.13 16.96 -32.46
N GLY A 35 16.98 17.60 -32.27
CA GLY A 35 16.70 18.90 -32.86
C GLY A 35 17.66 19.99 -32.35
N PRO A 36 17.82 21.11 -33.08
CA PRO A 36 18.80 22.13 -32.75
C PRO A 36 18.39 23.02 -31.55
N ASP A 37 17.11 23.12 -31.24
CA ASP A 37 16.59 24.07 -30.27
C ASP A 37 16.72 23.59 -28.82
N ASN A 38 16.57 24.51 -27.85
CA ASN A 38 16.62 24.18 -26.45
C ASN A 38 15.36 23.42 -26.00
N GLU A 39 14.23 23.63 -26.64
CA GLU A 39 13.00 22.88 -26.43
C GLU A 39 13.17 21.42 -26.85
N ASP A 40 13.84 21.17 -27.98
CA ASP A 40 14.19 19.81 -28.41
C ASP A 40 15.09 19.10 -27.39
N LEU A 41 16.08 19.82 -26.85
CA LEU A 41 16.97 19.29 -25.84
C LEU A 41 16.21 19.00 -24.53
N ARG A 42 15.31 19.87 -24.11
CA ARG A 42 14.45 19.68 -22.95
C ARG A 42 13.56 18.44 -23.11
N ALA A 43 12.90 18.32 -24.26
CA ALA A 43 12.08 17.15 -24.58
C ALA A 43 12.89 15.85 -24.56
N ALA A 44 14.11 15.88 -25.11
CA ALA A 44 15.01 14.71 -25.08
C ALA A 44 15.48 14.36 -23.67
N LEU A 45 15.78 15.34 -22.80
CA LEU A 45 16.12 15.10 -21.40
C LEU A 45 14.94 14.50 -20.63
N LEU A 46 13.73 15.03 -20.80
CA LEU A 46 12.53 14.49 -20.18
C LEU A 46 12.25 13.05 -20.63
N LYS A 47 12.40 12.79 -21.96
CA LYS A 47 12.30 11.44 -22.50
C LYS A 47 13.36 10.50 -21.91
N PHE A 48 14.61 10.95 -21.78
CA PHE A 48 15.68 10.16 -21.16
C PHE A 48 15.34 9.81 -19.71
N ILE A 49 14.87 10.79 -18.92
CA ILE A 49 14.48 10.59 -17.52
C ILE A 49 13.34 9.56 -17.44
N ALA A 50 12.32 9.68 -18.31
CA ALA A 50 11.20 8.74 -18.36
C ALA A 50 11.66 7.31 -18.75
N ASP A 51 12.48 7.19 -19.77
CA ASP A 51 13.05 5.90 -20.20
C ASP A 51 13.92 5.28 -19.09
N PHE A 52 14.75 6.08 -18.40
CA PHE A 52 15.63 5.61 -17.33
C PHE A 52 14.86 5.24 -16.05
N ALA A 53 13.67 5.81 -15.83
CA ALA A 53 12.77 5.45 -14.72
C ALA A 53 12.14 4.06 -14.90
N ASN A 54 12.19 3.48 -16.10
CA ASN A 54 11.74 2.11 -16.34
C ASN A 54 12.70 1.10 -15.67
N TRP A 55 12.13 0.16 -14.90
CA TRP A 55 12.89 -0.86 -14.14
C TRP A 55 13.87 -1.64 -15.01
N ASP A 56 13.46 -2.03 -16.23
CA ASP A 56 14.28 -2.82 -17.15
C ASP A 56 15.49 -2.04 -17.70
N ARG A 57 15.39 -0.71 -17.75
CA ARG A 57 16.44 0.18 -18.25
C ARG A 57 17.28 0.82 -17.15
N SER A 58 16.78 0.83 -15.93
CA SER A 58 17.48 1.46 -14.80
C SER A 58 18.83 0.80 -14.48
N SER A 59 19.02 -0.47 -14.83
CA SER A 59 20.26 -1.24 -14.68
C SER A 59 21.13 -1.28 -15.95
N ASP A 60 20.65 -0.72 -17.09
CA ASP A 60 21.42 -0.66 -18.32
C ASP A 60 22.64 0.26 -18.17
N ALA A 61 23.81 -0.27 -18.50
CA ALA A 61 25.09 0.45 -18.33
C ALA A 61 25.14 1.74 -19.16
N THR A 62 24.57 1.75 -20.37
CA THR A 62 24.55 2.92 -21.25
C THR A 62 23.70 4.05 -20.68
N TYR A 63 22.52 3.71 -20.17
CA TYR A 63 21.64 4.69 -19.49
C TYR A 63 22.30 5.24 -18.24
N LEU A 64 22.90 4.39 -17.41
CA LEU A 64 23.54 4.80 -16.16
C LEU A 64 24.78 5.68 -16.42
N GLU A 65 25.60 5.34 -17.39
CA GLU A 65 26.78 6.14 -17.75
C GLU A 65 26.36 7.51 -18.35
N THR A 66 25.30 7.53 -19.17
CA THR A 66 24.73 8.76 -19.70
C THR A 66 24.18 9.62 -18.57
N ALA A 67 23.44 9.05 -17.62
CA ALA A 67 22.91 9.76 -16.45
C ALA A 67 24.03 10.40 -15.61
N ARG A 68 25.08 9.64 -15.30
CA ARG A 68 26.28 10.15 -14.58
C ARG A 68 26.97 11.29 -15.35
N SER A 69 27.08 11.15 -16.67
CA SER A 69 27.67 12.19 -17.54
C SER A 69 26.86 13.48 -17.52
N LEU A 70 25.52 13.38 -17.53
CA LEU A 70 24.60 14.52 -17.43
C LEU A 70 24.70 15.21 -16.06
N VAL A 71 24.71 14.45 -14.96
CA VAL A 71 24.86 15.02 -13.61
C VAL A 71 26.21 15.71 -13.46
N LYS A 72 27.29 15.08 -13.90
CA LYS A 72 28.62 15.68 -13.88
C LYS A 72 28.72 16.95 -14.73
N ALA A 73 28.05 16.99 -15.88
CA ALA A 73 28.02 18.19 -16.72
C ALA A 73 27.19 19.33 -16.12
N ALA A 74 26.15 19.01 -15.34
CA ALA A 74 25.38 20.00 -14.60
C ALA A 74 26.15 20.58 -13.42
N HIS A 75 27.04 19.78 -12.79
CA HIS A 75 27.81 20.11 -11.61
C HIS A 75 29.32 19.84 -11.86
N PRO A 76 30.00 20.66 -12.71
CA PRO A 76 31.37 20.38 -13.11
C PRO A 76 32.40 20.64 -11.99
N GLU A 77 32.12 21.54 -11.06
CA GLU A 77 33.06 21.99 -10.04
C GLU A 77 32.95 21.17 -8.75
N GLU A 78 31.75 20.71 -8.38
CA GLU A 78 31.49 20.02 -7.13
C GLU A 78 30.52 18.85 -7.34
N THR A 79 30.79 17.72 -6.68
CA THR A 79 29.89 16.56 -6.72
C THR A 79 28.63 16.88 -5.88
N PRO A 80 27.41 16.73 -6.42
CA PRO A 80 26.20 16.99 -5.67
C PRO A 80 26.08 16.10 -4.45
N SER A 81 25.82 16.70 -3.28
CA SER A 81 25.54 15.98 -2.05
C SER A 81 24.02 15.79 -1.84
N VAL A 82 23.62 14.56 -1.59
CA VAL A 82 22.21 14.17 -1.36
C VAL A 82 22.07 13.63 0.08
N VAL A 83 21.14 14.20 0.83
CA VAL A 83 20.87 13.84 2.23
C VAL A 83 19.48 13.24 2.36
N ASP A 84 19.38 12.09 3.05
CA ASP A 84 18.14 11.45 3.46
C ASP A 84 18.16 11.09 4.95
N PRO A 85 17.44 11.84 5.82
CA PRO A 85 17.43 11.60 7.27
C PRO A 85 16.39 10.57 7.73
N PHE A 86 15.54 10.05 6.83
CA PHE A 86 14.57 8.98 7.07
C PHE A 86 14.80 7.85 6.05
N ALA A 87 16.06 7.46 5.90
CA ALA A 87 16.50 6.69 4.75
C ALA A 87 15.95 5.24 4.67
N GLY A 88 15.47 4.67 5.78
CA GLY A 88 14.83 3.37 5.79
C GLY A 88 15.64 2.27 5.08
N GLY A 89 15.10 1.76 3.97
CA GLY A 89 15.78 0.76 3.13
C GLY A 89 16.88 1.32 2.23
N GLY A 90 17.10 2.64 2.17
CA GLY A 90 18.21 3.29 1.47
C GLY A 90 18.04 3.47 -0.03
N SER A 91 16.82 3.43 -0.57
CA SER A 91 16.59 3.57 -2.02
C SER A 91 17.05 4.92 -2.57
N ILE A 92 16.73 6.01 -1.88
CA ILE A 92 17.13 7.37 -2.30
C ILE A 92 18.65 7.55 -2.28
N PRO A 93 19.38 7.29 -1.17
CA PRO A 93 20.82 7.45 -1.15
C PRO A 93 21.56 6.46 -2.06
N LEU A 94 21.03 5.26 -2.28
CA LEU A 94 21.58 4.31 -3.23
C LEU A 94 21.51 4.84 -4.66
N GLU A 95 20.36 5.38 -5.09
CA GLU A 95 20.21 5.98 -6.41
C GLU A 95 21.08 7.24 -6.56
N ALA A 96 21.30 8.01 -5.49
CA ALA A 96 22.25 9.11 -5.51
C ALA A 96 23.68 8.63 -5.83
N LEU A 97 24.16 7.58 -5.15
CA LEU A 97 25.46 6.97 -5.45
C LEU A 97 25.52 6.41 -6.88
N ARG A 98 24.44 5.77 -7.36
CA ARG A 98 24.38 5.26 -8.74
C ARG A 98 24.52 6.36 -9.78
N LEU A 99 23.97 7.54 -9.50
CA LEU A 99 24.09 8.73 -10.35
C LEU A 99 25.43 9.46 -10.21
N GLY A 100 26.31 9.03 -9.32
CA GLY A 100 27.62 9.63 -9.09
C GLY A 100 27.59 10.83 -8.13
N CYS A 101 26.55 10.96 -7.31
CA CYS A 101 26.45 11.94 -6.24
C CYS A 101 27.10 11.41 -4.96
N ASP A 102 27.42 12.31 -4.04
CA ASP A 102 27.73 11.95 -2.66
C ASP A 102 26.40 11.72 -1.90
N ALA A 103 26.32 10.66 -1.09
CA ALA A 103 25.14 10.34 -0.35
C ALA A 103 25.39 10.23 1.15
N TYR A 104 24.57 10.94 1.91
CA TYR A 104 24.49 10.82 3.35
C TYR A 104 23.11 10.35 3.76
N ALA A 105 23.06 9.25 4.52
CA ALA A 105 21.84 8.63 4.97
C ALA A 105 21.83 8.46 6.49
N SER A 106 20.72 8.75 7.13
CA SER A 106 20.54 8.41 8.54
C SER A 106 19.14 7.83 8.78
N ASP A 107 19.04 7.08 9.86
CA ASP A 107 17.76 6.54 10.34
C ASP A 107 17.86 6.33 11.85
N LEU A 108 16.72 6.37 12.53
CA LEU A 108 16.62 6.06 13.95
C LEU A 108 16.64 4.54 14.20
N ASN A 109 16.18 3.76 13.22
CA ASN A 109 16.00 2.32 13.30
C ASN A 109 17.31 1.56 13.06
N PRO A 110 17.81 0.77 14.02
CA PRO A 110 19.08 0.07 13.87
C PRO A 110 19.09 -0.99 12.76
N VAL A 111 17.94 -1.55 12.38
CA VAL A 111 17.85 -2.47 11.23
C VAL A 111 18.03 -1.70 9.92
N ALA A 112 17.41 -0.53 9.79
CA ALA A 112 17.62 0.35 8.65
C ALA A 112 19.11 0.78 8.57
N CYS A 113 19.69 1.20 9.69
CA CYS A 113 21.11 1.59 9.74
C CYS A 113 22.06 0.45 9.33
N LEU A 114 21.73 -0.80 9.68
CA LEU A 114 22.50 -1.96 9.22
C LEU A 114 22.43 -2.10 7.69
N ILE A 115 21.24 -1.98 7.12
CA ILE A 115 21.02 -2.05 5.66
C ILE A 115 21.78 -0.93 4.96
N LEU A 116 21.64 0.30 5.45
CA LEU A 116 22.33 1.48 4.92
C LEU A 116 23.85 1.31 4.95
N LYS A 117 24.40 0.84 6.07
CA LYS A 117 25.83 0.60 6.21
C LYS A 117 26.36 -0.41 5.20
N VAL A 118 25.65 -1.52 5.04
CA VAL A 118 26.03 -2.53 4.05
C VAL A 118 25.96 -1.99 2.63
N MET A 119 24.85 -1.33 2.26
CA MET A 119 24.64 -0.88 0.87
C MET A 119 25.48 0.32 0.49
N LEU A 120 25.62 1.30 1.37
CA LEU A 120 26.27 2.56 1.04
C LEU A 120 27.76 2.60 1.40
N GLU A 121 28.20 1.75 2.34
CA GLU A 121 29.61 1.75 2.77
C GLU A 121 30.34 0.44 2.43
N ASP A 122 29.85 -0.72 2.92
CA ASP A 122 30.59 -1.98 2.85
C ASP A 122 30.74 -2.46 1.39
N ILE A 123 29.64 -2.45 0.62
CA ILE A 123 29.64 -2.88 -0.78
C ILE A 123 30.51 -1.96 -1.65
N PRO A 124 30.37 -0.61 -1.63
CA PRO A 124 31.22 0.26 -2.42
C PRO A 124 32.72 0.18 -2.07
N ARG A 125 33.07 -0.07 -0.79
CA ARG A 125 34.46 -0.24 -0.35
C ARG A 125 35.10 -1.56 -0.77
N ARG A 126 34.32 -2.65 -0.84
CA ARG A 126 34.82 -4.00 -1.03
C ARG A 126 34.55 -4.55 -2.44
N GLY A 127 33.55 -4.00 -3.14
CA GLY A 127 33.15 -4.44 -4.47
C GLY A 127 32.74 -5.92 -4.54
N ALA A 128 33.02 -6.56 -5.68
CA ALA A 128 32.68 -7.97 -5.93
C ALA A 128 33.36 -8.97 -4.98
N GLN A 129 34.46 -8.59 -4.34
CA GLN A 129 35.15 -9.46 -3.38
C GLN A 129 34.23 -9.79 -2.20
N LEU A 130 33.37 -8.85 -1.75
CA LEU A 130 32.46 -9.05 -0.63
C LEU A 130 31.41 -10.14 -0.92
N ALA A 131 30.93 -10.24 -2.16
CA ALA A 131 30.01 -11.32 -2.56
C ALA A 131 30.68 -12.70 -2.50
N ALA A 132 31.94 -12.79 -2.91
CA ALA A 132 32.71 -14.04 -2.82
C ALA A 132 32.95 -14.44 -1.35
N GLU A 133 33.35 -13.49 -0.50
CA GLU A 133 33.52 -13.71 0.95
C GLU A 133 32.20 -14.12 1.62
N LEU A 134 31.07 -13.51 1.23
CA LEU A 134 29.73 -13.89 1.73
C LEU A 134 29.39 -15.34 1.37
N ARG A 135 29.63 -15.75 0.10
CA ARG A 135 29.39 -17.13 -0.34
C ARG A 135 30.25 -18.11 0.44
N GLU A 136 31.55 -17.82 0.62
CA GLU A 136 32.47 -18.68 1.37
C GLU A 136 32.07 -18.80 2.85
N ALA A 137 31.86 -17.67 3.54
CA ALA A 137 31.45 -17.64 4.93
C ALA A 137 30.08 -18.31 5.13
N GLY A 138 29.14 -18.02 4.24
CA GLY A 138 27.80 -18.63 4.26
C GLY A 138 27.82 -20.13 4.05
N ALA A 139 28.65 -20.64 3.12
CA ALA A 139 28.83 -22.07 2.89
C ALA A 139 29.40 -22.79 4.11
N LYS A 140 30.36 -22.17 4.81
CA LYS A 140 30.93 -22.72 6.08
C LYS A 140 29.83 -22.82 7.15
N VAL A 141 29.02 -21.77 7.33
CA VAL A 141 27.91 -21.76 8.29
C VAL A 141 26.86 -22.79 7.93
N LYS A 142 26.43 -22.85 6.64
CA LYS A 142 25.46 -23.83 6.14
C LYS A 142 25.92 -25.25 6.42
N ALA A 143 27.13 -25.63 6.01
CA ALA A 143 27.66 -26.98 6.18
C ALA A 143 27.79 -27.38 7.66
N ALA A 144 28.22 -26.48 8.53
CA ALA A 144 28.33 -26.75 9.95
C ALA A 144 26.93 -26.91 10.61
N ALA A 145 26.00 -26.05 10.24
CA ALA A 145 24.62 -26.11 10.74
C ALA A 145 23.88 -27.36 10.22
N GLU A 146 24.05 -27.72 8.95
CA GLU A 146 23.48 -28.92 8.34
C GLU A 146 23.93 -30.19 9.08
N LYS A 147 25.23 -30.31 9.37
CA LYS A 147 25.77 -31.43 10.15
C LYS A 147 25.15 -31.49 11.56
N GLU A 148 24.94 -30.40 12.24
CA GLU A 148 24.36 -30.34 13.59
C GLU A 148 22.86 -30.58 13.59
N LEU A 149 22.15 -30.19 12.52
CA LEU A 149 20.69 -30.24 12.43
C LEU A 149 20.14 -31.44 11.67
N ALA A 150 20.99 -32.27 11.03
CA ALA A 150 20.56 -33.39 10.18
C ALA A 150 19.56 -34.33 10.86
N GLU A 151 19.76 -34.63 12.14
CA GLU A 151 18.88 -35.54 12.91
C GLU A 151 17.46 -34.95 13.17
N TYR A 152 17.30 -33.61 13.05
CA TYR A 152 16.03 -32.93 13.28
C TYR A 152 15.27 -32.64 11.98
N TYR A 153 15.93 -32.79 10.82
CA TYR A 153 15.35 -32.61 9.46
C TYR A 153 15.74 -33.83 8.58
N PRO A 154 15.33 -35.04 8.97
CA PRO A 154 15.75 -36.24 8.24
C PRO A 154 15.16 -36.28 6.83
N ALA A 155 15.92 -36.80 5.87
CA ALA A 155 15.39 -37.17 4.55
C ALA A 155 14.33 -38.28 4.69
N ASP A 156 13.42 -38.34 3.72
CA ASP A 156 12.39 -39.37 3.67
C ASP A 156 13.00 -40.75 3.35
N LYS A 157 12.27 -41.81 3.69
CA LYS A 157 12.76 -43.23 3.51
C LYS A 157 13.00 -43.57 2.03
N ASP A 158 12.32 -42.92 1.14
CA ASP A 158 12.44 -43.02 -0.33
C ASP A 158 13.52 -42.12 -0.92
N GLY A 159 14.29 -41.41 -0.05
CA GLY A 159 15.34 -40.47 -0.46
C GLY A 159 14.82 -39.07 -0.84
N ALA A 160 13.52 -38.82 -0.78
CA ALA A 160 13.00 -37.49 -1.02
C ALA A 160 13.43 -36.49 0.06
N THR A 161 13.77 -35.28 -0.33
CA THR A 161 14.13 -34.20 0.59
C THR A 161 12.89 -33.40 0.99
N PRO A 162 12.52 -33.34 2.28
CA PRO A 162 11.44 -32.50 2.75
C PRO A 162 11.75 -31.01 2.55
N ILE A 163 10.91 -30.31 1.77
CA ILE A 163 11.04 -28.88 1.50
C ILE A 163 10.10 -28.02 2.37
N ALA A 164 9.02 -28.62 2.87
CA ALA A 164 8.11 -27.92 3.78
C ALA A 164 7.31 -28.94 4.64
N TYR A 165 6.99 -28.52 5.86
CA TYR A 165 6.12 -29.21 6.80
C TYR A 165 4.90 -28.34 7.07
N LEU A 166 3.70 -28.86 6.76
CA LEU A 166 2.45 -28.11 6.88
C LEU A 166 1.77 -28.44 8.22
N TRP A 167 1.69 -27.47 9.08
CA TRP A 167 1.22 -27.58 10.45
C TRP A 167 -0.13 -26.91 10.66
N ALA A 168 -0.97 -27.44 11.52
CA ALA A 168 -2.14 -26.78 12.08
C ALA A 168 -1.99 -26.63 13.61
N ARG A 169 -2.33 -25.49 14.16
CA ARG A 169 -2.54 -25.30 15.59
C ARG A 169 -3.78 -26.07 16.01
N THR A 170 -3.88 -26.51 17.25
CA THR A 170 -5.03 -27.30 17.69
C THR A 170 -5.73 -26.71 18.91
N VAL A 171 -7.04 -26.89 18.97
CA VAL A 171 -7.86 -26.67 20.16
C VAL A 171 -8.71 -27.91 20.45
N ARG A 172 -9.15 -28.08 21.69
CA ARG A 172 -10.04 -29.19 22.07
C ARG A 172 -11.51 -28.73 21.99
N CYS A 173 -12.35 -29.59 21.46
CA CYS A 173 -13.78 -29.42 21.51
C CYS A 173 -14.26 -29.50 22.97
N GLU A 174 -15.00 -28.50 23.42
CA GLU A 174 -15.49 -28.40 24.81
C GLU A 174 -16.91 -28.96 24.98
N THR A 175 -17.46 -29.56 23.91
CA THR A 175 -18.78 -30.18 23.96
C THR A 175 -18.72 -31.44 24.86
N PRO A 176 -19.64 -31.61 25.84
CA PRO A 176 -19.76 -32.81 26.58
C PRO A 176 -19.81 -34.05 25.65
N ASN A 177 -19.12 -35.11 25.97
CA ASN A 177 -19.02 -36.35 25.17
C ASN A 177 -18.29 -36.22 23.81
N CYS A 178 -17.64 -35.08 23.46
CA CYS A 178 -16.82 -34.98 22.29
C CYS A 178 -15.33 -34.96 22.66
N GLY A 179 -14.82 -33.85 23.17
CA GLY A 179 -13.41 -33.72 23.57
C GLY A 179 -12.39 -33.90 22.43
N ALA A 180 -12.85 -33.92 21.18
CA ALA A 180 -11.98 -34.12 19.99
C ALA A 180 -10.96 -32.98 19.85
N GLU A 181 -9.77 -33.31 19.39
CA GLU A 181 -8.79 -32.33 18.94
C GLU A 181 -9.18 -31.79 17.57
N ILE A 182 -9.26 -30.46 17.45
CA ILE A 182 -9.66 -29.75 16.24
C ILE A 182 -8.41 -29.09 15.67
N PRO A 183 -7.81 -29.60 14.58
CA PRO A 183 -6.80 -28.85 13.83
C PRO A 183 -7.43 -27.60 13.19
N LEU A 184 -6.84 -26.43 13.40
CA LEU A 184 -7.32 -25.16 12.88
C LEU A 184 -6.78 -24.97 11.46
N VAL A 185 -7.59 -25.27 10.46
CA VAL A 185 -7.23 -25.25 9.04
C VAL A 185 -8.21 -24.37 8.29
N ARG A 186 -7.70 -23.42 7.50
CA ARG A 186 -8.52 -22.53 6.67
C ARG A 186 -8.98 -23.22 5.40
N SER A 187 -8.08 -23.99 4.78
CA SER A 187 -8.35 -24.70 3.53
C SER A 187 -7.54 -26.00 3.49
N PHE A 188 -8.15 -27.05 2.99
CA PHE A 188 -7.49 -28.35 2.83
C PHE A 188 -6.73 -28.52 1.50
N TRP A 189 -6.57 -27.46 0.71
CA TRP A 189 -5.75 -27.47 -0.49
C TRP A 189 -4.26 -27.57 -0.18
N LEU A 190 -3.58 -28.54 -0.82
CA LEU A 190 -2.14 -28.66 -0.82
C LEU A 190 -1.53 -28.11 -2.11
N SER A 191 -2.21 -28.32 -3.27
CA SER A 191 -1.82 -27.80 -4.58
C SER A 191 -3.04 -27.53 -5.43
N LYS A 192 -3.17 -26.31 -5.92
CA LYS A 192 -4.22 -25.87 -6.89
C LYS A 192 -3.72 -25.91 -8.34
N LYS A 193 -2.45 -26.29 -8.61
CA LYS A 193 -1.90 -26.34 -9.97
C LYS A 193 -2.72 -27.31 -10.84
N ALA A 194 -3.21 -26.83 -12.00
CA ALA A 194 -4.17 -27.54 -12.85
C ALA A 194 -3.80 -29.01 -13.12
N ASN A 195 -2.53 -29.31 -13.39
CA ASN A 195 -2.07 -30.67 -13.74
C ASN A 195 -1.57 -31.48 -12.52
N ARG A 196 -1.66 -30.92 -11.31
CA ARG A 196 -1.12 -31.56 -10.09
C ARG A 196 -1.93 -31.16 -8.87
N ARG A 197 -3.27 -31.24 -8.97
CA ARG A 197 -4.16 -30.94 -7.84
C ARG A 197 -3.95 -31.95 -6.72
N ARG A 198 -3.80 -31.47 -5.48
CA ARG A 198 -3.71 -32.28 -4.27
C ARG A 198 -4.43 -31.59 -3.14
N ALA A 199 -5.15 -32.36 -2.35
CA ALA A 199 -5.85 -31.85 -1.19
C ALA A 199 -5.87 -32.92 -0.07
N LEU A 200 -6.18 -32.44 1.14
CA LEU A 200 -6.46 -33.29 2.29
C LEU A 200 -7.95 -33.53 2.41
N ARG A 201 -8.33 -34.76 2.73
CA ARG A 201 -9.66 -35.13 3.16
C ARG A 201 -9.57 -35.78 4.54
N HIS A 202 -10.50 -35.47 5.43
CA HIS A 202 -10.54 -36.07 6.77
C HIS A 202 -11.77 -36.97 6.92
N ARG A 203 -11.61 -38.00 7.74
CA ARG A 203 -12.70 -38.85 8.25
C ARG A 203 -12.70 -38.87 9.77
N VAL A 204 -13.89 -38.96 10.36
CA VAL A 204 -14.05 -39.05 11.80
C VAL A 204 -14.00 -40.47 12.24
N VAL A 205 -13.06 -40.80 13.10
CA VAL A 205 -12.94 -42.13 13.75
C VAL A 205 -13.35 -42.01 15.21
N ARG A 206 -14.26 -42.93 15.65
CA ARG A 206 -14.80 -42.94 17.02
C ARG A 206 -14.33 -44.21 17.76
N PRO A 207 -13.15 -44.23 18.36
CA PRO A 207 -12.68 -45.35 19.11
C PRO A 207 -13.47 -45.51 20.41
N HIS A 208 -13.71 -46.77 20.81
CA HIS A 208 -14.44 -47.04 22.04
C HIS A 208 -13.68 -46.51 23.28
N GLY A 209 -14.37 -45.74 24.14
CA GLY A 209 -13.78 -45.23 25.40
C GLY A 209 -12.75 -44.12 25.24
N ARG A 210 -12.59 -43.55 24.04
CA ARG A 210 -11.68 -42.41 23.76
C ARG A 210 -12.39 -41.30 22.96
N PRO A 211 -11.94 -40.04 23.06
CA PRO A 211 -12.47 -38.97 22.23
C PRO A 211 -12.39 -39.30 20.73
N PRO A 212 -13.33 -38.81 19.91
CA PRO A 212 -13.24 -38.90 18.47
C PRO A 212 -11.95 -38.24 17.96
N ARG A 213 -11.40 -38.78 16.86
CA ARG A 213 -10.22 -38.25 16.21
C ARG A 213 -10.42 -38.11 14.71
N LEU A 214 -9.66 -37.21 14.09
CA LEU A 214 -9.60 -37.07 12.64
C LEU A 214 -8.44 -37.89 12.08
N GLU A 215 -8.72 -38.61 11.03
CA GLU A 215 -7.71 -39.27 10.20
C GLU A 215 -7.72 -38.62 8.82
N PHE A 216 -6.56 -38.27 8.30
CA PHE A 216 -6.39 -37.59 7.03
C PHE A 216 -5.92 -38.55 5.95
N GLU A 217 -6.33 -38.24 4.73
CA GLU A 217 -5.78 -38.82 3.50
C GLU A 217 -5.50 -37.76 2.47
N ILE A 218 -4.48 -37.97 1.62
CA ILE A 218 -4.15 -37.09 0.50
C ILE A 218 -4.84 -37.66 -0.73
N PHE A 219 -5.57 -36.81 -1.46
CA PHE A 219 -6.29 -37.22 -2.66
C PHE A 219 -6.16 -36.18 -3.79
N GLU A 220 -6.55 -36.55 -4.98
CA GLU A 220 -6.58 -35.70 -6.15
C GLU A 220 -8.02 -35.25 -6.43
N PRO A 221 -8.38 -33.98 -6.11
CA PRO A 221 -9.73 -33.49 -6.33
C PRO A 221 -9.98 -33.19 -7.81
N LYS A 222 -11.16 -33.57 -8.30
CA LYS A 222 -11.59 -33.29 -9.68
C LYS A 222 -12.16 -31.88 -9.81
N ASN A 223 -12.80 -31.39 -8.76
CA ASN A 223 -13.40 -30.05 -8.71
C ASN A 223 -13.33 -29.51 -7.27
N GLU A 224 -13.63 -28.24 -7.09
CA GLU A 224 -13.59 -27.56 -5.78
C GLU A 224 -14.65 -28.07 -4.80
N GLY A 225 -15.80 -28.57 -5.29
CA GLY A 225 -16.88 -29.10 -4.46
C GLY A 225 -16.51 -30.39 -3.71
N GLU A 226 -15.40 -31.08 -4.07
CA GLU A 226 -14.88 -32.22 -3.34
C GLU A 226 -14.06 -31.86 -2.09
N ILE A 227 -13.72 -30.56 -1.94
CA ILE A 227 -12.93 -30.08 -0.82
C ILE A 227 -13.83 -29.79 0.37
N GLN A 228 -13.50 -30.40 1.49
CA GLN A 228 -14.22 -30.14 2.74
C GLN A 228 -13.96 -28.69 3.21
N PRO A 229 -14.96 -28.05 3.87
CA PRO A 229 -14.77 -26.71 4.42
C PRO A 229 -13.69 -26.72 5.50
N GLY A 230 -12.98 -25.61 5.64
CA GLY A 230 -12.01 -25.41 6.72
C GLY A 230 -12.64 -25.51 8.11
N THR A 231 -11.85 -25.79 9.11
CA THR A 231 -12.29 -25.93 10.50
C THR A 231 -12.30 -24.61 11.26
N VAL A 232 -11.68 -23.55 10.71
CA VAL A 232 -11.58 -22.24 11.37
C VAL A 232 -11.94 -21.13 10.40
N SER A 233 -12.78 -20.19 10.85
CA SER A 233 -13.13 -18.94 10.15
C SER A 233 -13.35 -17.84 11.18
N ARG A 234 -12.78 -16.63 10.96
CA ARG A 234 -12.92 -15.45 11.84
C ARG A 234 -12.70 -15.76 13.34
N ALA A 235 -11.67 -16.56 13.64
CA ALA A 235 -11.36 -17.07 14.99
C ALA A 235 -12.42 -18.00 15.62
N LYS A 236 -13.41 -18.46 14.91
CA LYS A 236 -14.36 -19.49 15.34
C LYS A 236 -13.87 -20.85 14.86
N ALA A 237 -13.86 -21.86 15.72
CA ALA A 237 -13.44 -23.23 15.36
C ALA A 237 -14.63 -24.17 15.34
N THR A 238 -14.94 -24.76 14.19
CA THR A 238 -16.02 -25.75 14.06
C THR A 238 -15.44 -27.16 14.19
N CYS A 239 -15.98 -27.93 15.13
CA CYS A 239 -15.52 -29.30 15.37
C CYS A 239 -16.05 -30.26 14.29
N PRO A 240 -15.19 -30.89 13.47
CA PRO A 240 -15.65 -31.83 12.43
C PRO A 240 -16.30 -33.10 13.00
N CYS A 241 -16.11 -33.37 14.30
CA CYS A 241 -16.64 -34.58 14.94
C CYS A 241 -18.09 -34.40 15.43
N CYS A 242 -18.50 -33.24 15.86
CA CYS A 242 -19.83 -32.97 16.40
C CYS A 242 -20.54 -31.73 15.81
N ASN A 243 -19.90 -31.05 14.89
CA ASN A 243 -20.37 -29.83 14.20
C ASN A 243 -20.67 -28.62 15.10
N ILE A 244 -20.24 -28.64 16.37
CA ILE A 244 -20.39 -27.51 17.28
C ILE A 244 -19.24 -26.52 17.04
N THR A 245 -19.54 -25.22 17.03
CA THR A 245 -18.59 -24.14 16.84
C THR A 245 -18.15 -23.54 18.17
N LEU A 246 -16.86 -23.54 18.45
CA LEU A 246 -16.26 -22.82 19.57
C LEU A 246 -16.17 -21.34 19.22
N PRO A 247 -16.60 -20.43 20.11
CA PRO A 247 -16.50 -19.00 19.88
C PRO A 247 -15.06 -18.50 20.00
N PRO A 248 -14.75 -17.29 19.46
CA PRO A 248 -13.38 -16.76 19.37
C PRO A 248 -12.65 -16.67 20.71
N GLU A 249 -13.36 -16.31 21.77
CA GLU A 249 -12.78 -16.18 23.12
C GLU A 249 -12.29 -17.52 23.67
N ARG A 250 -12.99 -18.63 23.37
CA ARG A 250 -12.56 -19.98 23.80
C ARG A 250 -11.35 -20.46 23.00
N VAL A 251 -11.36 -20.20 21.68
CA VAL A 251 -10.21 -20.51 20.82
C VAL A 251 -8.97 -19.74 21.30
N ARG A 252 -9.12 -18.43 21.57
CA ARG A 252 -8.01 -17.61 22.10
C ARG A 252 -7.49 -18.11 23.43
N ALA A 253 -8.40 -18.42 24.38
CA ALA A 253 -8.00 -18.90 25.69
C ALA A 253 -7.19 -20.22 25.61
N GLN A 254 -7.62 -21.17 24.78
CA GLN A 254 -6.91 -22.43 24.60
C GLN A 254 -5.54 -22.24 23.90
N LEU A 255 -5.44 -21.37 22.91
CA LEU A 255 -4.16 -21.07 22.24
C LEU A 255 -3.22 -20.28 23.16
N ALA A 256 -3.75 -19.34 23.95
CA ALA A 256 -2.96 -18.59 24.94
C ALA A 256 -2.33 -19.54 25.98
N ALA A 257 -3.08 -20.53 26.46
CA ALA A 257 -2.56 -21.56 27.35
C ALA A 257 -1.45 -22.43 26.72
N GLN A 258 -1.31 -22.40 25.40
CA GLN A 258 -0.29 -23.11 24.61
C GLN A 258 0.78 -22.16 24.03
N ARG A 259 0.87 -20.88 24.50
CA ARG A 259 1.80 -19.88 23.97
C ARG A 259 1.70 -19.76 22.43
N GLY A 260 0.47 -19.69 21.93
CA GLY A 260 0.18 -19.62 20.50
C GLY A 260 0.01 -20.96 19.80
N GLY A 261 0.40 -22.07 20.40
CA GLY A 261 0.16 -23.43 19.89
C GLY A 261 1.01 -23.82 18.66
N ALA A 262 2.18 -23.20 18.46
CA ALA A 262 3.11 -23.59 17.39
C ALA A 262 3.92 -24.85 17.73
N ASP A 263 4.06 -25.19 19.00
CA ASP A 263 4.83 -26.35 19.44
C ASP A 263 3.94 -27.58 19.61
N VAL A 264 4.50 -28.76 19.30
CA VAL A 264 3.92 -30.07 19.61
C VAL A 264 4.07 -30.33 21.10
N ARG A 265 3.05 -30.90 21.73
CA ARG A 265 3.11 -31.36 23.13
C ARG A 265 3.32 -32.86 23.19
N PHE A 266 4.33 -33.25 23.91
CA PHE A 266 4.69 -34.65 24.12
C PHE A 266 4.53 -35.06 25.58
N ASP A 267 4.34 -36.38 25.80
CA ASP A 267 4.49 -37.00 27.13
C ASP A 267 5.98 -37.26 27.46
N GLY A 268 6.25 -37.94 28.58
CA GLY A 268 7.61 -38.27 28.99
C GLY A 268 8.32 -39.28 28.09
N GLU A 269 7.57 -40.00 27.27
CA GLU A 269 8.06 -41.06 26.37
C GLU A 269 8.20 -40.57 24.92
N GLY A 270 7.78 -39.35 24.63
CA GLY A 270 7.88 -38.76 23.29
C GLY A 270 6.65 -38.98 22.40
N HIS A 271 5.54 -39.48 22.95
CA HIS A 271 4.29 -39.59 22.21
C HIS A 271 3.57 -38.24 22.18
N ARG A 272 3.04 -37.86 21.03
CA ARG A 272 2.27 -36.63 20.87
C ARG A 272 0.95 -36.70 21.67
N ILE A 273 0.73 -35.74 22.55
CA ILE A 273 -0.50 -35.59 23.37
C ILE A 273 -1.32 -34.33 23.02
N GLY A 274 -0.87 -33.50 22.09
CA GLY A 274 -1.54 -32.28 21.65
C GLY A 274 -0.60 -31.25 21.05
N GLY A 275 -1.01 -29.99 21.03
CA GLY A 275 -0.25 -28.91 20.39
C GLY A 275 -0.36 -28.95 18.87
N ALA A 276 0.65 -28.45 18.16
CA ALA A 276 0.64 -28.42 16.71
C ALA A 276 0.45 -29.84 16.10
N PHE A 277 -0.34 -29.91 15.03
CA PHE A 277 -0.62 -31.14 14.29
C PHE A 277 -0.01 -31.04 12.89
N LEU A 278 0.84 -32.01 12.51
CA LEU A 278 1.44 -32.08 11.20
C LEU A 278 0.43 -32.66 10.20
N LEU A 279 -0.05 -31.82 9.29
CA LEU A 279 -1.05 -32.17 8.28
C LEU A 279 -0.44 -32.95 7.13
N ALA A 280 0.69 -32.46 6.59
CA ALA A 280 1.39 -33.06 5.48
C ALA A 280 2.85 -32.61 5.45
N VAL A 281 3.70 -33.43 4.81
CA VAL A 281 5.08 -33.07 4.45
C VAL A 281 5.16 -32.97 2.93
N VAL A 282 5.82 -31.93 2.46
CA VAL A 282 6.07 -31.68 1.04
C VAL A 282 7.52 -32.01 0.74
N GLY A 283 7.76 -32.93 -0.19
CA GLY A 283 9.10 -33.39 -0.57
C GLY A 283 9.41 -33.14 -2.04
N LEU A 284 10.70 -33.19 -2.35
CA LEU A 284 11.24 -33.29 -3.70
C LEU A 284 12.11 -34.55 -3.81
N SER A 285 12.01 -35.22 -4.95
CA SER A 285 12.85 -36.37 -5.30
C SER A 285 13.39 -36.14 -6.70
N ASP A 286 14.61 -36.61 -6.95
CA ASP A 286 15.24 -36.53 -8.28
C ASP A 286 14.51 -37.44 -9.28
N ASP A 287 13.88 -38.51 -8.79
CA ASP A 287 13.19 -39.52 -9.63
C ASP A 287 11.80 -39.08 -10.10
N VAL A 288 11.16 -38.08 -9.45
CA VAL A 288 9.79 -37.65 -9.74
C VAL A 288 9.71 -36.15 -9.97
N THR A 289 9.28 -35.77 -11.16
CA THR A 289 9.10 -34.37 -11.50
C THR A 289 8.02 -33.70 -10.64
N GLY A 290 8.40 -32.70 -9.84
CA GLY A 290 7.53 -31.85 -9.05
C GLY A 290 7.39 -32.27 -7.58
N ARG A 291 6.54 -31.55 -6.85
CA ARG A 291 6.37 -31.73 -5.40
C ARG A 291 5.55 -32.96 -5.09
N GLN A 292 6.01 -33.74 -4.13
CA GLN A 292 5.33 -34.87 -3.56
C GLN A 292 4.72 -34.51 -2.22
N TYR A 293 3.64 -35.15 -1.85
CA TYR A 293 2.92 -34.89 -0.61
C TYR A 293 2.72 -36.21 0.12
N ARG A 294 3.09 -36.28 1.40
CA ARG A 294 2.82 -37.40 2.27
C ARG A 294 2.24 -36.98 3.61
N LEU A 295 1.55 -37.87 4.26
CA LEU A 295 1.09 -37.64 5.63
C LEU A 295 2.26 -37.72 6.63
N ALA A 296 2.05 -37.16 7.84
CA ALA A 296 2.96 -37.27 8.95
C ALA A 296 3.23 -38.71 9.36
N SER A 297 4.48 -39.04 9.65
CA SER A 297 4.93 -40.32 10.20
C SER A 297 5.37 -40.17 11.67
N ALA A 298 5.58 -41.27 12.35
CA ALA A 298 6.12 -41.27 13.71
C ALA A 298 7.53 -40.65 13.77
N ALA A 299 8.36 -40.87 12.73
CA ALA A 299 9.71 -40.31 12.64
C ALA A 299 9.71 -38.77 12.56
N ASP A 300 8.70 -38.15 11.92
CA ASP A 300 8.58 -36.71 11.90
C ASP A 300 8.35 -36.11 13.30
N TYR A 301 7.50 -36.73 14.10
CA TYR A 301 7.25 -36.33 15.49
C TYR A 301 8.44 -36.61 16.40
N GLU A 302 9.14 -37.72 16.20
CA GLU A 302 10.37 -38.06 16.94
C GLU A 302 11.45 -36.99 16.70
N ALA A 303 11.67 -36.58 15.45
CA ALA A 303 12.60 -35.50 15.12
C ALA A 303 12.25 -34.19 15.84
N VAL A 304 10.96 -33.81 15.88
CA VAL A 304 10.49 -32.61 16.63
C VAL A 304 10.71 -32.75 18.13
N TRP A 305 10.45 -33.93 18.70
CA TRP A 305 10.67 -34.18 20.13
C TRP A 305 12.16 -34.09 20.51
N MET A 306 13.04 -34.69 19.69
CA MET A 306 14.50 -34.57 19.87
C MET A 306 14.93 -33.09 19.78
N ALA A 307 14.42 -32.34 18.80
CA ALA A 307 14.70 -30.93 18.65
C ALA A 307 14.27 -30.11 19.88
N GLN A 308 13.09 -30.38 20.47
CA GLN A 308 12.65 -29.73 21.70
C GLN A 308 13.58 -29.99 22.87
N ARG A 309 14.00 -31.24 23.05
CA ARG A 309 14.96 -31.65 24.13
C ARG A 309 16.32 -30.96 23.94
N ARG A 310 16.79 -30.87 22.69
CA ARG A 310 18.04 -30.17 22.36
C ARG A 310 17.92 -28.68 22.62
N LEU A 311 16.83 -28.04 22.20
CA LEU A 311 16.55 -26.65 22.42
C LEU A 311 16.59 -26.26 23.90
N ILE A 312 15.94 -27.03 24.77
CA ILE A 312 15.95 -26.83 26.23
C ILE A 312 17.38 -26.79 26.80
N LYS A 313 18.29 -27.58 26.26
CA LYS A 313 19.70 -27.59 26.68
C LYS A 313 20.45 -26.37 26.17
N VAL A 314 20.23 -25.98 24.92
CA VAL A 314 20.91 -24.85 24.26
C VAL A 314 20.42 -23.53 24.81
N ALA A 315 19.10 -23.38 25.02
CA ALA A 315 18.49 -22.14 25.51
C ALA A 315 18.93 -21.75 26.95
N LYS A 316 19.42 -22.70 27.73
CA LYS A 316 19.95 -22.44 29.10
C LYS A 316 21.32 -21.75 29.11
N ARG A 317 22.01 -21.69 27.97
CA ARG A 317 23.36 -21.10 27.87
C ARG A 317 23.23 -19.71 27.26
N PRO A 318 23.40 -18.62 28.04
CA PRO A 318 23.37 -17.28 27.47
C PRO A 318 24.52 -17.10 26.47
N LEU A 319 24.31 -16.22 25.53
CA LEU A 319 25.33 -15.77 24.57
C LEU A 319 26.42 -14.96 25.30
N ALA A 320 27.56 -14.74 24.66
CA ALA A 320 28.62 -13.89 25.18
C ALA A 320 28.18 -12.46 25.54
N SER A 321 27.14 -11.98 24.84
CA SER A 321 26.47 -10.70 25.12
C SER A 321 25.58 -10.70 26.37
N GLY A 322 25.39 -11.85 27.04
CA GLY A 322 24.45 -12.02 28.15
C GLY A 322 22.98 -12.24 27.71
N LEU A 323 22.67 -12.12 26.43
CA LEU A 323 21.32 -12.36 25.91
C LEU A 323 20.98 -13.84 25.90
N SER A 324 19.68 -14.16 26.06
CA SER A 324 19.14 -15.47 25.75
C SER A 324 19.38 -15.81 24.27
N PRO A 325 19.82 -17.02 23.90
CA PRO A 325 19.94 -17.39 22.47
C PRO A 325 18.58 -17.41 21.73
N VAL A 326 17.49 -17.68 22.44
CA VAL A 326 16.12 -17.55 21.93
C VAL A 326 15.58 -16.18 22.31
N PRO A 327 14.99 -15.40 21.36
CA PRO A 327 14.42 -14.11 21.67
C PRO A 327 13.33 -14.17 22.74
N ASP A 328 13.57 -13.57 23.89
CA ASP A 328 12.68 -13.48 25.06
C ASP A 328 12.09 -12.07 25.26
N GLU A 329 12.39 -11.16 24.32
CA GLU A 329 11.82 -9.83 24.30
C GLU A 329 10.31 -9.89 23.98
N PRO A 330 9.52 -8.96 24.56
CA PRO A 330 8.07 -8.97 24.38
C PRO A 330 7.66 -8.60 22.95
N THR A 331 6.66 -9.31 22.42
CA THR A 331 6.00 -8.93 21.18
C THR A 331 5.17 -7.66 21.37
N PRO A 332 4.86 -6.90 20.30
CA PRO A 332 4.01 -5.72 20.41
C PRO A 332 2.61 -6.04 20.94
N ALA A 333 2.09 -5.21 21.83
CA ALA A 333 0.70 -5.30 22.26
C ALA A 333 -0.21 -4.86 21.10
N GLY A 334 -1.10 -5.74 20.68
CA GLY A 334 -2.06 -5.46 19.63
C GLY A 334 -3.35 -4.86 20.15
N GLY A 335 -4.08 -4.16 19.29
CA GLY A 335 -5.42 -3.62 19.58
C GLY A 335 -5.53 -2.12 19.30
N GLY A 336 -6.68 -1.52 19.60
CA GLY A 336 -6.92 -0.11 19.36
C GLY A 336 -7.21 0.25 17.89
N SER A 337 -7.11 1.54 17.59
CA SER A 337 -7.18 2.13 16.25
C SER A 337 -5.77 2.38 15.71
N GLY A 338 -5.62 2.59 14.40
CA GLY A 338 -4.30 2.91 13.82
C GLY A 338 -3.33 1.72 13.77
N ALA A 339 -2.07 2.00 14.06
CA ALA A 339 -0.94 1.08 13.94
C ALA A 339 -1.07 -0.22 14.77
N GLY A 340 -1.71 -0.15 15.93
CA GLY A 340 -1.94 -1.32 16.81
C GLY A 340 -2.74 -2.46 16.16
N ARG A 341 -3.46 -2.21 15.08
CA ARG A 341 -4.17 -3.26 14.31
C ARG A 341 -3.25 -4.26 13.64
N ALA A 342 -2.00 -3.87 13.38
CA ALA A 342 -1.01 -4.72 12.77
C ALA A 342 -0.63 -5.95 13.64
N PHE A 343 -0.95 -5.91 14.95
CA PHE A 343 -0.49 -6.93 15.90
C PHE A 343 -1.66 -7.69 16.52
N SER A 344 -1.68 -9.00 16.33
CA SER A 344 -2.71 -9.85 16.95
C SER A 344 -2.17 -11.02 17.78
N VAL A 345 -0.86 -11.27 17.73
CA VAL A 345 -0.23 -12.48 18.27
C VAL A 345 -0.35 -12.60 19.80
N GLN A 346 -0.25 -11.49 20.56
CA GLN A 346 -0.38 -11.54 22.01
C GLN A 346 -1.75 -12.03 22.50
N ARG A 347 -2.81 -11.74 21.75
CA ARG A 347 -4.17 -12.21 22.07
C ARG A 347 -4.30 -13.74 22.08
N TYR A 348 -3.32 -14.42 21.49
CA TYR A 348 -3.23 -15.87 21.41
C TYR A 348 -2.08 -16.44 22.26
N GLY A 349 -1.47 -15.61 23.13
CA GLY A 349 -0.45 -16.02 24.10
C GLY A 349 0.97 -16.04 23.58
N MET A 350 1.25 -15.50 22.40
CA MET A 350 2.61 -15.32 21.91
C MET A 350 3.17 -14.02 22.51
N MET A 351 3.67 -14.11 23.74
CA MET A 351 4.10 -12.95 24.54
C MET A 351 5.52 -12.51 24.24
N GLN A 352 6.34 -13.39 23.68
CA GLN A 352 7.74 -13.15 23.35
C GLN A 352 7.99 -13.44 21.87
N PHE A 353 8.99 -12.77 21.26
CA PHE A 353 9.33 -13.01 19.86
C PHE A 353 9.70 -14.47 19.59
N GLY A 354 10.29 -15.19 20.55
CA GLY A 354 10.54 -16.62 20.46
C GLY A 354 9.28 -17.47 20.32
N ASP A 355 8.09 -17.00 20.76
CA ASP A 355 6.83 -17.74 20.62
C ASP A 355 6.31 -17.76 19.17
N LEU A 356 6.86 -16.90 18.30
CA LEU A 356 6.52 -16.87 16.88
C LEU A 356 7.14 -18.01 16.08
N PHE A 357 7.99 -18.81 16.69
CA PHE A 357 8.72 -19.92 16.06
C PHE A 357 8.38 -21.25 16.74
N SER A 358 8.31 -22.32 15.98
CA SER A 358 8.27 -23.68 16.55
C SER A 358 9.60 -24.02 17.25
N ALA A 359 9.60 -25.02 18.11
CA ALA A 359 10.82 -25.44 18.82
C ALA A 359 11.93 -25.85 17.85
N ARG A 360 11.59 -26.54 16.74
CA ARG A 360 12.53 -26.93 15.70
C ARG A 360 13.09 -25.73 14.96
N GLN A 361 12.25 -24.75 14.59
CA GLN A 361 12.69 -23.48 13.99
C GLN A 361 13.59 -22.68 14.96
N LYS A 362 13.23 -22.59 16.24
CA LYS A 362 14.09 -21.96 17.26
C LYS A 362 15.48 -22.63 17.34
N LEU A 363 15.52 -23.95 17.34
CA LEU A 363 16.79 -24.71 17.37
C LEU A 363 17.63 -24.39 16.11
N ALA A 364 17.01 -24.37 14.95
CA ALA A 364 17.67 -24.05 13.69
C ALA A 364 18.27 -22.64 13.70
N MET A 365 17.48 -21.65 14.10
CA MET A 365 17.93 -20.24 14.19
C MET A 365 19.08 -20.08 15.19
N VAL A 366 19.00 -20.72 16.36
CA VAL A 366 20.06 -20.67 17.38
C VAL A 366 21.33 -21.39 16.90
N THR A 367 21.19 -22.49 16.19
CA THR A 367 22.36 -23.20 15.61
C THR A 367 23.06 -22.33 14.56
N LEU A 368 22.31 -21.75 13.63
CA LEU A 368 22.86 -20.82 12.64
C LEU A 368 23.55 -19.62 13.32
N LEU A 369 22.90 -19.02 14.32
CA LEU A 369 23.45 -17.93 15.12
C LEU A 369 24.81 -18.32 15.76
N ASN A 370 24.89 -19.47 16.40
CA ASN A 370 26.13 -19.95 17.02
C ASN A 370 27.23 -20.18 15.97
N GLN A 371 26.90 -20.77 14.82
CA GLN A 371 27.87 -20.96 13.74
C GLN A 371 28.40 -19.63 13.19
N ILE A 372 27.55 -18.61 13.05
CA ILE A 372 27.97 -17.26 12.64
C ILE A 372 28.90 -16.61 13.67
N GLN A 373 28.62 -16.77 14.98
CA GLN A 373 29.48 -16.26 16.04
C GLN A 373 30.84 -16.99 16.11
N CYS A 374 30.88 -18.25 15.66
CA CYS A 374 32.11 -19.05 15.60
C CYS A 374 32.98 -18.76 14.35
N LEU A 375 32.49 -18.02 13.39
CA LEU A 375 33.30 -17.62 12.21
C LEU A 375 34.52 -16.81 12.64
N ARG A 376 35.74 -17.32 12.38
CA ARG A 376 37.01 -16.65 12.70
C ARG A 376 37.70 -16.13 11.45
N ASP A 377 37.63 -16.89 10.35
CA ASP A 377 38.35 -16.60 9.11
C ASP A 377 37.43 -15.90 8.10
N CYS A 378 36.89 -14.74 8.47
CA CYS A 378 36.10 -13.90 7.58
C CYS A 378 36.20 -12.42 8.01
N THR A 379 36.00 -11.51 7.06
CA THR A 379 35.96 -10.08 7.34
C THR A 379 34.72 -9.72 8.20
N GLU A 380 34.79 -8.60 8.88
CA GLU A 380 33.64 -8.12 9.68
C GLU A 380 32.44 -7.82 8.78
N GLU A 381 32.67 -7.28 7.60
CA GLU A 381 31.64 -6.98 6.59
C GLU A 381 30.95 -8.27 6.12
N ALA A 382 31.71 -9.31 5.79
CA ALA A 382 31.13 -10.60 5.40
C ALA A 382 30.34 -11.24 6.57
N ARG A 383 30.86 -11.17 7.80
CA ARG A 383 30.12 -11.65 8.99
C ARG A 383 28.83 -10.87 9.22
N ARG A 384 28.84 -9.56 9.01
CA ARG A 384 27.67 -8.68 9.10
C ARG A 384 26.60 -9.09 8.09
N LEU A 385 27.00 -9.36 6.85
CA LEU A 385 26.10 -9.85 5.80
C LEU A 385 25.50 -11.23 6.11
N VAL A 386 26.30 -12.19 6.62
CA VAL A 386 25.77 -13.49 7.04
C VAL A 386 24.76 -13.32 8.19
N GLY A 387 25.01 -12.36 9.09
CA GLY A 387 24.07 -11.99 10.15
C GLY A 387 22.78 -11.36 9.62
N ALA A 388 22.88 -10.50 8.64
CA ALA A 388 21.73 -9.95 7.93
C ALA A 388 20.94 -11.05 7.18
N ALA A 389 21.63 -12.06 6.63
CA ALA A 389 20.98 -13.22 6.02
C ALA A 389 20.19 -14.05 7.04
N LEU A 390 20.69 -14.23 8.27
CA LEU A 390 19.94 -14.87 9.35
C LEU A 390 18.66 -14.09 9.68
N SER A 391 18.77 -12.77 9.78
CA SER A 391 17.62 -11.90 10.01
C SER A 391 16.58 -12.01 8.88
N ARG A 392 17.00 -11.93 7.62
CA ARG A 392 16.12 -12.16 6.47
C ARG A 392 15.51 -13.56 6.46
N PHE A 393 16.29 -14.57 6.82
CA PHE A 393 15.81 -15.95 6.90
C PHE A 393 14.69 -16.12 7.95
N SER A 394 14.70 -15.32 9.04
CA SER A 394 13.63 -15.35 10.04
C SER A 394 12.25 -14.99 9.48
N ASP A 395 12.17 -14.20 8.40
CA ASP A 395 10.92 -13.82 7.72
C ASP A 395 10.21 -15.01 7.06
N ILE A 396 10.97 -16.02 6.61
CA ILE A 396 10.41 -17.22 5.97
C ILE A 396 10.45 -18.47 6.87
N SER A 397 11.23 -18.44 7.95
CA SER A 397 11.38 -19.57 8.89
C SER A 397 10.76 -19.26 10.26
N ASN A 398 9.43 -19.09 10.30
CA ASN A 398 8.67 -18.85 11.52
C ASN A 398 7.28 -19.52 11.43
N ALA A 399 6.57 -19.63 12.56
CA ALA A 399 5.26 -20.27 12.65
C ALA A 399 4.08 -19.37 12.26
N LEU A 400 4.37 -18.27 11.55
CA LEU A 400 3.40 -17.36 10.93
C LEU A 400 3.56 -17.32 9.38
N CYS A 401 4.36 -18.21 8.80
CA CYS A 401 4.48 -18.39 7.36
C CYS A 401 3.35 -19.26 6.82
N GLN A 402 2.80 -18.89 5.68
CA GLN A 402 1.68 -19.60 5.06
C GLN A 402 2.14 -20.51 3.92
N TRP A 403 1.44 -21.63 3.71
CA TRP A 403 1.56 -22.39 2.47
C TRP A 403 0.67 -21.79 1.38
N GLU A 404 1.24 -21.40 0.26
CA GLU A 404 0.54 -20.90 -0.92
C GLU A 404 0.30 -22.07 -1.89
N SER A 405 -0.93 -22.59 -1.90
CA SER A 405 -1.29 -23.78 -2.69
C SER A 405 -1.30 -23.54 -4.21
N SER A 406 -1.49 -22.31 -4.68
CA SER A 406 -1.41 -21.93 -6.10
C SER A 406 0.01 -22.03 -6.64
N LYS A 407 0.98 -21.48 -5.94
CA LYS A 407 2.41 -21.51 -6.29
C LYS A 407 3.14 -22.71 -5.71
N THR A 408 2.55 -23.40 -4.73
CA THR A 408 3.10 -24.54 -3.99
C THR A 408 4.45 -24.22 -3.32
N GLN A 409 4.47 -23.12 -2.57
CA GLN A 409 5.65 -22.62 -1.86
C GLN A 409 5.28 -22.06 -0.47
N VAL A 410 6.27 -21.91 0.39
CA VAL A 410 6.11 -21.17 1.64
C VAL A 410 6.15 -19.70 1.34
N ARG A 411 5.21 -18.95 1.92
CA ARG A 411 5.09 -17.52 1.77
C ARG A 411 5.67 -16.80 2.99
N HIS A 412 6.40 -15.72 2.76
CA HIS A 412 6.97 -14.87 3.80
C HIS A 412 5.93 -14.31 4.76
N LEU A 413 6.31 -14.07 6.02
CA LEU A 413 5.48 -13.40 7.01
C LEU A 413 5.15 -11.97 6.58
N PHE A 414 6.16 -11.19 6.20
CA PHE A 414 6.02 -9.78 5.83
C PHE A 414 5.54 -9.54 4.39
N THR A 415 4.65 -10.39 3.89
CA THR A 415 3.80 -10.03 2.74
C THR A 415 2.79 -8.93 3.09
N ARG A 416 2.59 -8.69 4.39
CA ARG A 416 1.83 -7.57 4.97
C ARG A 416 2.68 -6.95 6.08
N GLN A 417 2.58 -5.65 6.29
CA GLN A 417 3.22 -4.93 7.40
C GLN A 417 2.48 -5.21 8.72
N ALA A 418 2.54 -6.47 9.17
CA ALA A 418 1.78 -6.93 10.33
C ALA A 418 2.39 -8.22 10.91
N LEU A 419 2.11 -8.49 12.21
CA LEU A 419 2.30 -9.79 12.86
C LEU A 419 0.91 -10.40 13.16
N PRO A 420 0.25 -10.98 12.14
CA PRO A 420 -1.09 -11.55 12.29
C PRO A 420 -1.00 -12.97 12.85
N MET A 421 -2.05 -13.40 13.57
CA MET A 421 -2.21 -14.81 13.91
C MET A 421 -2.54 -15.62 12.67
N LEU A 422 -1.84 -16.76 12.49
CA LEU A 422 -2.17 -17.79 11.51
C LEU A 422 -2.56 -19.10 12.21
N TRP A 423 -3.58 -19.76 11.67
CA TRP A 423 -4.14 -21.00 12.21
C TRP A 423 -3.35 -22.23 11.77
N ASP A 424 -3.05 -22.29 10.50
CA ASP A 424 -2.20 -23.25 9.82
C ASP A 424 -0.97 -22.54 9.27
N PHE A 425 0.21 -23.16 9.45
CA PHE A 425 1.47 -22.55 9.05
C PHE A 425 2.37 -23.57 8.35
N ALA A 426 3.30 -23.08 7.57
CA ALA A 426 4.31 -23.88 6.87
C ALA A 426 5.70 -23.63 7.46
N GLU A 427 6.40 -24.69 7.76
CA GLU A 427 7.79 -24.68 8.18
C GLU A 427 8.68 -25.12 7.01
N CYS A 428 9.67 -24.32 6.62
CA CYS A 428 10.58 -24.62 5.53
C CYS A 428 11.55 -25.75 5.88
N GLY A 429 11.93 -26.53 4.87
CA GLY A 429 13.15 -27.34 4.90
C GLY A 429 14.37 -26.43 4.81
N LEU A 430 15.30 -26.56 5.75
CA LEU A 430 16.42 -25.62 5.93
C LEU A 430 17.50 -25.72 4.85
N PHE A 431 17.69 -26.91 4.27
CA PHE A 431 18.83 -27.29 3.43
C PHE A 431 18.35 -28.02 2.17
N ALA A 432 17.25 -27.60 1.60
CA ALA A 432 16.59 -28.27 0.48
C ALA A 432 16.84 -27.60 -0.87
N ASP A 433 17.69 -26.57 -0.93
CA ASP A 433 18.02 -25.76 -2.10
C ASP A 433 16.78 -25.17 -2.83
N GLN A 434 15.72 -24.89 -2.04
CA GLN A 434 14.44 -24.34 -2.49
C GLN A 434 14.16 -22.98 -1.82
N ALA A 435 13.11 -22.31 -2.25
CA ALA A 435 12.63 -21.10 -1.57
C ALA A 435 12.38 -21.40 -0.08
N GLY A 436 13.04 -20.64 0.80
CA GLY A 436 13.02 -20.87 2.25
C GLY A 436 14.22 -21.64 2.80
N ASP A 437 15.17 -22.01 1.95
CA ASP A 437 16.48 -22.53 2.34
C ASP A 437 17.43 -21.39 2.74
N PHE A 438 18.29 -21.62 3.72
CA PHE A 438 19.28 -20.65 4.18
C PHE A 438 20.33 -20.33 3.11
N GLY A 439 20.77 -21.33 2.35
CA GLY A 439 21.70 -21.17 1.24
C GLY A 439 21.12 -20.33 0.10
N THR A 440 19.83 -20.53 -0.23
CA THR A 440 19.11 -19.72 -1.22
C THR A 440 19.02 -18.27 -0.77
N THR A 441 18.81 -18.04 0.54
CA THR A 441 18.81 -16.68 1.11
C THR A 441 20.18 -16.01 0.96
N LEU A 442 21.26 -16.70 1.28
CA LEU A 442 22.64 -16.21 1.12
C LEU A 442 22.96 -15.89 -0.34
N GLU A 443 22.64 -16.79 -1.26
CA GLU A 443 22.92 -16.58 -2.69
C GLU A 443 22.12 -15.41 -3.27
N THR A 444 20.87 -15.23 -2.85
CA THR A 444 20.06 -14.07 -3.23
C THR A 444 20.72 -12.77 -2.76
N MET A 445 21.25 -12.73 -1.53
CA MET A 445 21.97 -11.56 -1.02
C MET A 445 23.31 -11.36 -1.76
N ALA A 446 24.04 -12.43 -2.05
CA ALA A 446 25.31 -12.33 -2.79
C ALA A 446 25.11 -11.75 -4.20
N ARG A 447 24.03 -12.13 -4.90
CA ARG A 447 23.66 -11.52 -6.20
C ARG A 447 23.36 -10.03 -6.08
N VAL A 448 22.70 -9.59 -5.00
CA VAL A 448 22.49 -8.15 -4.77
C VAL A 448 23.83 -7.44 -4.58
N VAL A 449 24.75 -8.01 -3.79
CA VAL A 449 26.10 -7.46 -3.63
C VAL A 449 26.84 -7.39 -4.96
N ASP A 450 26.78 -8.44 -5.79
CA ASP A 450 27.37 -8.45 -7.14
C ASP A 450 26.79 -7.34 -8.04
N SER A 451 25.48 -7.14 -7.99
CA SER A 451 24.78 -6.12 -8.80
C SER A 451 25.13 -4.68 -8.39
N LEU A 452 25.44 -4.47 -7.11
CA LEU A 452 25.83 -3.16 -6.56
C LEU A 452 27.35 -2.92 -6.59
N ALA A 453 28.17 -3.96 -6.82
CA ALA A 453 29.63 -3.88 -6.85
C ALA A 453 30.23 -2.82 -7.83
N PRO A 454 29.56 -2.44 -8.94
CA PRO A 454 30.03 -1.35 -9.79
C PRO A 454 29.97 0.05 -9.14
N ILE A 455 29.31 0.21 -8.01
CA ILE A 455 29.33 1.46 -7.23
C ILE A 455 30.63 1.45 -6.43
N SER A 456 31.56 2.35 -6.76
CA SER A 456 32.89 2.40 -6.13
C SER A 456 33.08 3.57 -5.17
N THR A 457 32.18 4.55 -5.17
CA THR A 457 32.22 5.69 -4.23
C THR A 457 31.36 5.34 -3.02
N PRO A 458 31.94 5.25 -1.83
CA PRO A 458 31.16 4.98 -0.62
C PRO A 458 30.37 6.22 -0.21
N GLY A 459 29.12 6.02 0.19
CA GLY A 459 28.34 7.00 0.94
C GLY A 459 28.64 6.96 2.44
N GLN A 460 27.78 7.61 3.20
CA GLN A 460 27.84 7.64 4.66
C GLN A 460 26.50 7.21 5.25
N ALA A 461 26.54 6.35 6.26
CA ALA A 461 25.36 5.86 6.97
C ALA A 461 25.50 6.07 8.48
N GLN A 462 24.52 6.70 9.11
CA GLN A 462 24.53 6.96 10.55
C GLN A 462 23.22 6.54 11.22
N SER A 463 23.33 6.12 12.49
CA SER A 463 22.16 5.96 13.37
C SER A 463 21.93 7.27 14.10
N MET A 464 20.84 7.98 13.78
CA MET A 464 20.61 9.34 14.27
C MET A 464 19.13 9.71 14.27
N ASP A 465 18.73 10.53 15.22
CA ASP A 465 17.41 11.19 15.21
C ASP A 465 17.42 12.34 14.19
N ALA A 466 16.47 12.34 13.25
CA ALA A 466 16.36 13.39 12.23
C ALA A 466 16.15 14.81 12.81
N THR A 467 15.78 14.92 14.09
CA THR A 467 15.59 16.20 14.77
C THR A 467 16.88 16.72 15.45
N ASP A 468 17.99 15.99 15.35
CA ASP A 468 19.29 16.34 15.93
C ASP A 468 20.41 15.91 14.96
N SER A 469 20.45 16.59 13.81
CA SER A 469 21.39 16.28 12.74
C SER A 469 22.78 16.83 13.03
N HIS A 470 23.80 15.99 12.87
CA HIS A 470 25.21 16.38 12.99
C HIS A 470 25.82 16.95 11.71
N LEU A 471 25.04 17.08 10.64
CA LEU A 471 25.52 17.67 9.40
C LEU A 471 25.90 19.14 9.61
N PRO A 472 26.98 19.63 8.98
CA PRO A 472 27.33 21.04 8.97
C PRO A 472 26.21 21.88 8.32
N ASP A 473 26.15 23.16 8.69
CA ASP A 473 25.28 24.11 8.03
C ASP A 473 25.64 24.22 6.53
N ARG A 474 24.61 24.30 5.66
CA ARG A 474 24.82 24.53 4.21
C ARG A 474 25.79 23.55 3.57
N SER A 475 25.67 22.26 3.88
CA SER A 475 26.57 21.20 3.38
C SER A 475 25.90 20.27 2.35
N ALA A 476 24.58 20.39 2.16
CA ALA A 476 23.80 19.55 1.24
C ALA A 476 23.27 20.36 0.06
N MET A 477 23.36 19.81 -1.15
CA MET A 477 22.73 20.38 -2.36
C MET A 477 21.29 19.92 -2.51
N VAL A 478 21.03 18.64 -2.18
CA VAL A 478 19.70 18.04 -2.24
C VAL A 478 19.35 17.41 -0.90
N TRP A 479 18.18 17.75 -0.37
CA TRP A 479 17.56 17.08 0.76
C TRP A 479 16.34 16.31 0.29
N PHE A 480 16.46 14.97 0.13
CA PHE A 480 15.42 14.14 -0.45
C PHE A 480 15.07 13.01 0.50
N THR A 481 13.82 12.94 0.94
CA THR A 481 13.42 11.98 1.96
C THR A 481 11.97 11.51 1.81
N ASP A 482 11.72 10.31 2.33
CA ASP A 482 10.40 9.68 2.47
C ASP A 482 10.10 9.49 3.97
N PRO A 483 9.54 10.52 4.65
CA PRO A 483 9.36 10.50 6.10
C PRO A 483 8.20 9.57 6.53
N PRO A 484 8.09 9.22 7.82
CA PRO A 484 6.98 8.40 8.32
C PRO A 484 5.60 8.99 7.99
N TYR A 485 4.65 8.13 7.57
CA TYR A 485 3.32 8.53 7.12
C TYR A 485 2.30 8.60 8.27
N TYR A 486 2.43 9.59 9.14
CA TYR A 486 1.52 9.93 10.22
C TYR A 486 1.19 8.72 11.13
N ASP A 487 0.03 8.03 10.94
CA ASP A 487 -0.43 6.86 11.72
C ASP A 487 -0.40 5.53 10.94
N ALA A 488 0.25 5.49 9.77
CA ALA A 488 0.04 4.40 8.82
C ALA A 488 0.76 3.10 9.20
N ILE A 489 2.02 3.17 9.64
CA ILE A 489 2.90 2.00 9.82
C ILE A 489 3.70 2.12 11.11
N PRO A 490 3.65 1.09 12.01
CA PRO A 490 4.47 1.03 13.21
C PRO A 490 5.85 0.44 12.89
N TYR A 491 6.73 1.24 12.28
CA TYR A 491 8.03 0.76 11.76
C TYR A 491 8.91 0.14 12.84
N ALA A 492 9.02 0.78 14.00
CA ALA A 492 9.85 0.32 15.09
C ALA A 492 9.41 -1.06 15.63
N GLU A 493 8.10 -1.28 15.81
CA GLU A 493 7.58 -2.56 16.29
C GLU A 493 7.75 -3.69 15.28
N LEU A 494 7.58 -3.39 13.99
CA LEU A 494 7.78 -4.37 12.92
C LEU A 494 9.26 -4.74 12.78
N SER A 495 10.14 -3.76 12.93
CA SER A 495 11.58 -3.95 12.87
C SER A 495 12.13 -4.77 14.02
N ASP A 496 11.48 -4.75 15.19
CA ASP A 496 11.89 -5.56 16.34
C ASP A 496 11.93 -7.06 16.01
N PHE A 497 11.04 -7.55 15.14
CA PHE A 497 11.06 -8.94 14.66
C PHE A 497 12.42 -9.34 14.07
N PHE A 498 13.04 -8.46 13.33
CA PHE A 498 14.37 -8.64 12.74
C PHE A 498 15.48 -8.31 13.73
N TYR A 499 15.30 -7.22 14.48
CA TYR A 499 16.32 -6.70 15.37
C TYR A 499 16.67 -7.66 16.50
N VAL A 500 15.71 -8.41 17.03
CA VAL A 500 15.98 -9.41 18.09
C VAL A 500 16.97 -10.49 17.64
N TRP A 501 17.06 -10.81 16.36
CA TRP A 501 18.07 -11.71 15.78
C TRP A 501 19.37 -10.99 15.46
N VAL A 502 19.30 -9.78 14.84
CA VAL A 502 20.47 -8.98 14.47
C VAL A 502 21.34 -8.67 15.69
N LYS A 503 20.76 -8.19 16.78
CA LYS A 503 21.51 -7.84 17.98
C LYS A 503 22.16 -9.03 18.69
N ARG A 504 21.74 -10.27 18.38
CA ARG A 504 22.35 -11.51 18.85
C ARG A 504 23.56 -11.93 18.01
N VAL A 505 23.60 -11.55 16.75
CA VAL A 505 24.71 -11.87 15.82
C VAL A 505 25.90 -10.94 16.02
N SER A 506 25.64 -9.64 16.10
CA SER A 506 26.67 -8.61 16.13
C SER A 506 26.39 -7.58 17.23
N ALA A 507 27.43 -6.89 17.67
CA ALA A 507 27.33 -5.77 18.61
C ALA A 507 26.66 -4.52 18.00
N PHE A 508 25.84 -4.69 16.95
CA PHE A 508 25.14 -3.59 16.30
C PHE A 508 23.94 -3.15 17.16
N GLY A 509 24.01 -1.97 17.72
CA GLY A 509 23.03 -1.45 18.68
C GLY A 509 23.28 -1.89 20.14
N ALA A 510 22.45 -1.41 21.05
CA ALA A 510 22.52 -1.78 22.47
C ALA A 510 21.85 -3.14 22.71
N PRO A 511 22.55 -4.14 23.23
CA PRO A 511 22.01 -5.50 23.39
C PRO A 511 20.71 -5.59 24.20
N SER A 512 20.55 -4.73 25.19
CA SER A 512 19.41 -4.74 26.12
C SER A 512 18.16 -4.02 25.62
N GLN A 513 18.23 -3.30 24.49
CA GLN A 513 17.14 -2.48 23.99
C GLN A 513 16.47 -3.12 22.78
N LEU A 514 15.20 -2.79 22.58
CA LEU A 514 14.49 -2.93 21.30
C LEU A 514 14.73 -1.67 20.47
N THR A 515 14.17 -1.64 19.25
CA THR A 515 14.24 -0.45 18.39
C THR A 515 13.67 0.77 19.12
N PRO A 516 14.24 1.97 18.93
CA PRO A 516 13.73 3.18 19.56
C PRO A 516 12.30 3.47 19.12
N LYS A 517 11.36 3.55 20.05
CA LYS A 517 9.93 3.83 19.79
C LYS A 517 9.52 5.21 20.26
N ASP A 518 10.14 5.70 21.31
CA ASP A 518 9.76 6.98 21.93
C ASP A 518 10.05 8.16 21.01
N ALA A 519 11.23 8.19 20.38
CA ALA A 519 11.66 9.24 19.48
C ALA A 519 11.13 9.07 18.04
N GLU A 520 10.59 7.90 17.66
CA GLU A 520 9.99 7.67 16.34
C GLU A 520 8.85 8.67 16.09
N ILE A 521 8.89 9.39 14.96
CA ILE A 521 7.90 10.41 14.61
C ILE A 521 6.68 9.76 13.96
N VAL A 522 5.86 9.11 14.77
CA VAL A 522 4.60 8.47 14.35
C VAL A 522 3.50 8.88 15.34
N GLN A 523 2.31 9.22 14.84
CA GLN A 523 1.14 9.47 15.67
C GLN A 523 0.62 8.14 16.24
N ASP A 524 0.66 7.99 17.56
CA ASP A 524 0.13 6.82 18.27
C ASP A 524 -0.16 7.22 19.73
N GLU A 525 -1.39 7.60 20.02
CA GLU A 525 -1.80 8.06 21.35
C GLU A 525 -1.68 6.99 22.45
N THR A 526 -1.46 5.72 22.07
CA THR A 526 -1.18 4.65 23.05
C THR A 526 0.24 4.71 23.60
N LYS A 527 1.10 5.55 23.02
CA LYS A 527 2.50 5.77 23.40
C LYS A 527 2.71 7.19 23.90
N SER A 528 3.82 7.38 24.57
CA SER A 528 4.22 8.69 25.11
C SER A 528 5.65 9.04 24.73
N PHE A 529 5.90 10.34 24.56
CA PHE A 529 7.22 10.94 24.47
C PHE A 529 7.35 11.99 25.56
N SER A 530 8.36 11.86 26.42
CA SER A 530 8.56 12.77 27.57
C SER A 530 7.31 12.96 28.45
N GLY A 531 6.52 11.87 28.65
CA GLY A 531 5.33 11.86 29.48
C GLY A 531 4.07 12.46 28.84
N LYS A 532 4.10 12.83 27.54
CA LYS A 532 2.94 13.31 26.78
C LYS A 532 2.55 12.27 25.71
N PRO A 533 1.27 12.11 25.37
CA PRO A 533 0.86 11.21 24.32
C PRO A 533 1.44 11.65 22.97
N LYS A 534 1.70 10.68 22.09
CA LYS A 534 2.17 10.93 20.72
C LYS A 534 0.97 11.24 19.82
N ASP A 535 0.36 12.39 20.04
CA ASP A 535 -0.79 12.93 19.32
C ASP A 535 -0.38 13.66 18.02
N ARG A 536 -1.33 14.30 17.36
CA ARG A 536 -1.10 15.15 16.19
C ARG A 536 -0.09 16.26 16.47
N ALA A 537 -0.18 16.91 17.62
CA ALA A 537 0.73 18.02 17.97
C ALA A 537 2.18 17.52 18.17
N PHE A 538 2.37 16.32 18.71
CA PHE A 538 3.67 15.65 18.76
C PHE A 538 4.23 15.47 17.35
N PHE A 539 3.44 14.86 16.42
CA PHE A 539 3.89 14.63 15.06
C PHE A 539 4.30 15.95 14.36
N GLU A 540 3.40 16.96 14.36
CA GLU A 540 3.67 18.26 13.73
C GLU A 540 4.93 18.94 14.31
N SER A 541 5.08 18.95 15.62
CA SER A 541 6.20 19.62 16.26
C SER A 541 7.54 18.94 15.99
N ARG A 542 7.57 17.60 16.05
CA ARG A 542 8.81 16.85 15.78
C ARG A 542 9.19 16.91 14.29
N MET A 543 8.21 16.82 13.38
CA MET A 543 8.46 17.01 11.95
C MET A 543 8.97 18.43 11.65
N ALA A 544 8.42 19.46 12.30
CA ALA A 544 8.91 20.82 12.13
C ALA A 544 10.38 20.97 12.56
N VAL A 545 10.80 20.27 13.62
CA VAL A 545 12.22 20.26 14.05
C VAL A 545 13.08 19.52 13.01
N ALA A 546 12.66 18.33 12.53
CA ALA A 546 13.40 17.58 11.51
C ALA A 546 13.55 18.38 10.20
N PHE A 547 12.48 19.04 9.75
CA PHE A 547 12.54 19.91 8.58
C PHE A 547 13.41 21.16 8.78
N ARG A 548 13.46 21.71 9.99
CA ARG A 548 14.37 22.82 10.32
C ARG A 548 15.83 22.38 10.26
N GLU A 549 16.14 21.18 10.73
CA GLU A 549 17.47 20.59 10.59
C GLU A 549 17.85 20.37 9.12
N GLY A 550 16.90 19.86 8.31
CA GLY A 550 17.08 19.72 6.86
C GLY A 550 17.34 21.08 6.18
N ARG A 551 16.58 22.13 6.56
CA ARG A 551 16.82 23.50 6.05
C ARG A 551 18.17 24.04 6.45
N ARG A 552 18.62 23.81 7.70
CA ARG A 552 19.93 24.24 8.19
C ARG A 552 21.08 23.61 7.40
N ALA A 553 20.94 22.30 7.12
CA ALA A 553 21.96 21.55 6.38
C ALA A 553 21.96 21.84 4.87
N LEU A 554 20.85 22.29 4.28
CA LEU A 554 20.71 22.56 2.84
C LEU A 554 21.36 23.89 2.48
N LEU A 555 21.98 23.97 1.29
CA LEU A 555 22.45 25.19 0.69
C LEU A 555 21.29 26.17 0.46
N ASP A 556 21.55 27.47 0.42
CA ASP A 556 20.50 28.50 0.24
C ASP A 556 19.80 28.39 -1.12
N ASP A 557 20.50 27.94 -2.16
CA ASP A 557 19.98 27.62 -3.50
C ASP A 557 19.67 26.13 -3.69
N GLY A 558 19.84 25.33 -2.64
CA GLY A 558 19.56 23.91 -2.64
C GLY A 558 18.09 23.57 -2.88
N VAL A 559 17.82 22.32 -3.21
CA VAL A 559 16.46 21.83 -3.43
C VAL A 559 16.13 20.69 -2.50
N ALA A 560 14.90 20.69 -1.97
CA ALA A 560 14.38 19.56 -1.22
C ALA A 560 13.23 18.86 -1.95
N CYS A 561 13.09 17.58 -1.68
CA CYS A 561 11.95 16.77 -2.12
C CYS A 561 11.48 15.90 -0.95
N VAL A 562 10.20 16.03 -0.60
CA VAL A 562 9.56 15.24 0.45
C VAL A 562 8.52 14.34 -0.20
N VAL A 563 8.69 13.03 -0.03
CA VAL A 563 7.72 12.04 -0.51
C VAL A 563 6.66 11.85 0.56
N PHE A 564 5.39 11.84 0.18
CA PHE A 564 4.33 11.60 1.13
C PHE A 564 3.09 10.98 0.48
N ALA A 565 2.46 10.06 1.20
CA ALA A 565 1.18 9.48 0.83
C ALA A 565 0.35 9.22 2.07
N HIS A 566 -0.81 9.86 2.20
CA HIS A 566 -1.73 9.60 3.30
C HIS A 566 -3.19 9.61 2.85
N LYS A 567 -4.01 8.75 3.47
CA LYS A 567 -5.43 8.56 3.11
C LYS A 567 -6.35 9.65 3.66
N THR A 568 -5.89 10.46 4.63
CA THR A 568 -6.70 11.50 5.28
C THR A 568 -6.10 12.88 5.08
N THR A 569 -6.96 13.89 5.00
CA THR A 569 -6.55 15.31 4.97
C THR A 569 -5.77 15.70 6.22
N GLU A 570 -6.12 15.14 7.37
CA GLU A 570 -5.43 15.39 8.64
C GLU A 570 -3.93 15.05 8.58
N GLY A 571 -3.57 13.89 8.00
CA GLY A 571 -2.17 13.50 7.81
C GLY A 571 -1.43 14.47 6.88
N TRP A 572 -2.10 14.92 5.81
CA TRP A 572 -1.55 15.93 4.90
C TRP A 572 -1.33 17.27 5.58
N GLU A 573 -2.33 17.77 6.30
CA GLU A 573 -2.24 19.03 7.04
C GLU A 573 -1.11 19.00 8.09
N ALA A 574 -0.95 17.87 8.79
CA ALA A 574 0.08 17.71 9.80
C ALA A 574 1.49 17.78 9.19
N LEU A 575 1.73 17.11 8.06
CA LEU A 575 3.01 17.17 7.37
C LEU A 575 3.30 18.58 6.84
N LEU A 576 2.37 19.15 6.10
CA LEU A 576 2.53 20.47 5.46
C LEU A 576 2.70 21.58 6.51
N SER A 577 2.00 21.50 7.64
CA SER A 577 2.21 22.39 8.81
C SER A 577 3.64 22.24 9.36
N GLY A 578 4.14 21.02 9.49
CA GLY A 578 5.52 20.75 9.91
C GLY A 578 6.54 21.38 8.93
N MET A 579 6.34 21.22 7.62
CA MET A 579 7.22 21.77 6.60
C MET A 579 7.25 23.31 6.62
N THR A 580 6.07 23.94 6.65
CA THR A 580 5.96 25.42 6.69
C THR A 580 6.60 25.99 7.95
N LYS A 581 6.35 25.38 9.13
CA LYS A 581 6.98 25.74 10.41
C LYS A 581 8.49 25.45 10.43
N GLY A 582 8.93 24.49 9.64
CA GLY A 582 10.34 24.15 9.42
C GLY A 582 11.09 25.15 8.52
N GLY A 583 10.39 26.12 7.93
CA GLY A 583 10.99 27.16 7.09
C GLY A 583 11.14 26.77 5.61
N TRP A 584 10.24 25.91 5.10
CA TRP A 584 10.23 25.46 3.71
C TRP A 584 9.17 26.19 2.89
N VAL A 585 9.52 26.56 1.63
CA VAL A 585 8.60 27.02 0.59
C VAL A 585 8.31 25.84 -0.33
N ILE A 586 7.05 25.45 -0.42
CA ILE A 586 6.62 24.31 -1.25
C ILE A 586 6.33 24.85 -2.66
N THR A 587 7.19 24.53 -3.62
CA THR A 587 7.16 25.13 -4.97
C THR A 587 6.42 24.29 -6.01
N ALA A 588 6.36 22.95 -5.82
CA ALA A 588 5.67 22.05 -6.74
C ALA A 588 5.24 20.77 -6.03
N SER A 589 4.27 20.06 -6.61
CA SER A 589 3.87 18.70 -6.19
C SER A 589 3.66 17.81 -7.41
N TRP A 590 4.26 16.60 -7.38
CA TRP A 590 4.23 15.65 -8.48
C TRP A 590 3.69 14.31 -7.96
N PRO A 591 2.50 13.87 -8.38
CA PRO A 591 2.03 12.53 -8.11
C PRO A 591 2.81 11.53 -8.96
N ILE A 592 3.43 10.54 -8.33
CA ILE A 592 4.21 9.50 -9.01
C ILE A 592 3.68 8.13 -8.59
N LEU A 593 3.45 7.25 -9.57
CA LEU A 593 3.10 5.85 -9.33
C LEU A 593 4.31 5.13 -8.71
N THR A 594 4.29 4.94 -7.42
CA THR A 594 5.37 4.27 -6.68
C THR A 594 5.01 2.85 -6.27
N GLU A 595 3.74 2.45 -6.46
CA GLU A 595 3.20 1.23 -5.92
C GLU A 595 2.73 0.30 -7.04
N ALA A 596 3.11 -0.99 -6.97
CA ALA A 596 2.63 -1.99 -7.92
C ALA A 596 1.11 -2.21 -7.81
N ALA A 597 0.42 -2.28 -8.95
CA ALA A 597 -1.04 -2.44 -9.03
C ALA A 597 -1.57 -3.75 -8.40
N ASN A 598 -0.71 -4.76 -8.26
CA ASN A 598 -1.04 -6.08 -7.72
C ASN A 598 -0.79 -6.24 -6.21
N ARG A 599 -0.56 -5.17 -5.47
CA ARG A 599 -0.46 -5.23 -4.00
C ARG A 599 -1.75 -5.79 -3.39
N LEU A 600 -1.63 -6.82 -2.53
CA LEU A 600 -2.76 -7.38 -1.76
C LEU A 600 -3.53 -6.33 -0.96
N ARG A 601 -2.86 -5.26 -0.52
CA ARG A 601 -3.48 -4.15 0.20
C ARG A 601 -4.27 -3.22 -0.73
N ALA A 602 -3.89 -3.11 -2.00
CA ALA A 602 -4.62 -2.33 -3.01
C ALA A 602 -5.92 -3.03 -3.44
N GLN A 603 -5.97 -4.36 -3.38
CA GLN A 603 -7.13 -5.15 -3.80
C GLN A 603 -8.30 -5.13 -2.80
N ASN A 604 -8.05 -4.87 -1.50
CA ASN A 604 -9.04 -4.98 -0.43
C ASN A 604 -9.13 -3.77 0.53
N SER A 605 -8.39 -2.69 0.28
CA SER A 605 -8.44 -1.48 1.11
C SER A 605 -8.19 -0.23 0.25
N ALA A 606 -8.63 0.93 0.73
CA ALA A 606 -8.36 2.24 0.13
C ALA A 606 -6.87 2.64 0.25
N ALA A 607 -5.95 1.78 -0.27
CA ALA A 607 -4.53 2.08 -0.28
C ALA A 607 -4.18 2.99 -1.47
N LEU A 608 -3.30 3.97 -1.24
CA LEU A 608 -2.82 4.89 -2.26
C LEU A 608 -1.92 4.15 -3.26
N ALA A 609 -2.18 4.29 -4.56
CA ALA A 609 -1.33 3.75 -5.63
C ALA A 609 -0.20 4.72 -6.00
N THR A 610 -0.34 6.01 -5.68
CA THR A 610 0.64 7.06 -5.97
C THR A 610 1.11 7.71 -4.68
N SER A 611 2.39 8.08 -4.63
CA SER A 611 2.93 9.03 -3.66
C SER A 611 3.12 10.40 -4.31
N VAL A 612 2.99 11.46 -3.51
CA VAL A 612 3.21 12.83 -3.98
C VAL A 612 4.60 13.28 -3.56
N HIS A 613 5.36 13.76 -4.53
CA HIS A 613 6.68 14.34 -4.33
C HIS A 613 6.56 15.87 -4.23
N LEU A 614 6.73 16.40 -3.04
CA LEU A 614 6.69 17.83 -2.75
C LEU A 614 8.08 18.43 -2.95
N VAL A 615 8.23 19.27 -3.95
CA VAL A 615 9.47 19.99 -4.20
C VAL A 615 9.48 21.29 -3.41
N CYS A 616 10.57 21.55 -2.70
CA CYS A 616 10.67 22.67 -1.77
C CYS A 616 11.98 23.44 -1.93
N ARG A 617 11.97 24.69 -1.49
CA ARG A 617 13.14 25.56 -1.38
C ARG A 617 13.24 26.10 0.04
N PRO A 618 14.42 26.46 0.52
CA PRO A 618 14.58 27.17 1.77
C PRO A 618 13.84 28.52 1.74
N ARG A 619 13.07 28.84 2.80
CA ARG A 619 12.58 30.19 2.97
C ARG A 619 13.73 31.10 3.42
N THR A 620 14.01 32.13 2.67
CA THR A 620 15.14 33.03 2.87
C THR A 620 14.83 34.18 3.83
N GLU A 621 13.56 34.62 3.89
CA GLU A 621 13.10 35.75 4.68
C GLU A 621 11.87 35.38 5.52
N ASP A 622 11.86 35.81 6.79
CA ASP A 622 10.72 35.63 7.69
C ASP A 622 9.78 36.85 7.61
N VAL A 623 9.03 36.95 6.51
CA VAL A 623 8.06 38.03 6.24
C VAL A 623 6.67 37.60 6.66
N THR A 624 5.84 38.55 7.16
CA THR A 624 4.40 38.36 7.40
C THR A 624 3.61 38.68 6.15
N GLY A 625 2.71 37.79 5.73
CA GLY A 625 1.83 37.95 4.58
C GLY A 625 0.44 38.46 4.93
N ASP A 626 -0.17 39.19 4.01
CA ASP A 626 -1.57 39.62 4.11
C ASP A 626 -2.50 38.53 3.54
N TRP A 627 -3.51 38.16 4.32
CA TRP A 627 -4.47 37.12 3.93
C TRP A 627 -5.26 37.44 2.68
N GLY A 628 -5.64 38.72 2.48
CA GLY A 628 -6.37 39.17 1.31
C GLY A 628 -5.52 39.11 0.03
N GLU A 629 -4.21 39.37 0.14
CA GLU A 629 -3.27 39.23 -0.98
C GLU A 629 -3.06 37.79 -1.37
N VAL A 630 -2.85 36.91 -0.37
CA VAL A 630 -2.72 35.46 -0.56
C VAL A 630 -3.96 34.91 -1.30
N LEU A 631 -5.16 35.27 -0.89
CA LEU A 631 -6.40 34.78 -1.54
C LEU A 631 -6.60 35.34 -2.95
N ARG A 632 -6.13 36.56 -3.23
CA ARG A 632 -6.22 37.18 -4.58
C ARG A 632 -5.29 36.55 -5.59
N GLU A 633 -4.10 36.10 -5.16
CA GLU A 633 -3.12 35.46 -6.02
C GLU A 633 -3.53 33.99 -6.36
N LEU A 634 -4.23 33.30 -5.46
CA LEU A 634 -4.52 31.88 -5.53
C LEU A 634 -5.23 31.40 -6.81
N PRO A 635 -6.34 32.03 -7.29
CA PRO A 635 -7.04 31.55 -8.48
C PRO A 635 -6.20 31.63 -9.74
N LYS A 636 -5.45 32.73 -9.90
CA LYS A 636 -4.56 32.94 -11.04
C LYS A 636 -3.44 31.92 -11.05
N ARG A 637 -2.80 31.70 -9.89
CA ARG A 637 -1.68 30.76 -9.76
C ARG A 637 -2.12 29.32 -10.07
N VAL A 638 -3.29 28.90 -9.56
CA VAL A 638 -3.86 27.59 -9.83
C VAL A 638 -4.17 27.43 -11.31
N GLY A 639 -4.82 28.43 -11.96
CA GLY A 639 -5.15 28.37 -13.37
C GLY A 639 -3.91 28.27 -14.27
N ASP A 640 -2.92 29.15 -14.07
CA ASP A 640 -1.66 29.14 -14.84
C ASP A 640 -0.92 27.80 -14.76
N TRP A 641 -0.95 27.16 -13.58
CA TRP A 641 -0.31 25.86 -13.38
C TRP A 641 -1.14 24.69 -13.94
N MET A 642 -2.45 24.73 -13.87
CA MET A 642 -3.29 23.72 -14.51
C MET A 642 -3.06 23.70 -16.01
N ASP A 643 -3.08 24.87 -16.67
CA ASP A 643 -2.81 25.00 -18.10
C ASP A 643 -1.40 24.50 -18.48
N ARG A 644 -0.41 24.74 -17.62
CA ARG A 644 0.96 24.25 -17.84
C ARG A 644 1.04 22.74 -17.71
N LEU A 645 0.47 22.17 -16.64
CA LEU A 645 0.52 20.73 -16.37
C LEU A 645 -0.25 19.94 -17.43
N GLU A 646 -1.38 20.46 -17.94
CA GLU A 646 -2.09 19.85 -19.07
C GLU A 646 -1.24 19.78 -20.34
N ARG A 647 -0.51 20.84 -20.64
CA ARG A 647 0.43 20.87 -21.79
C ARG A 647 1.57 19.86 -21.61
N GLU A 648 1.97 19.57 -20.39
CA GLU A 648 2.99 18.54 -20.07
C GLU A 648 2.38 17.12 -19.95
N GLY A 649 1.08 16.96 -20.26
CA GLY A 649 0.41 15.66 -20.29
C GLY A 649 -0.14 15.16 -18.95
N VAL A 650 -0.08 15.95 -17.88
CA VAL A 650 -0.71 15.62 -16.59
C VAL A 650 -2.21 15.83 -16.71
N ARG A 651 -3.02 14.82 -16.42
CA ARG A 651 -4.47 14.87 -16.61
C ARG A 651 -5.23 14.25 -15.43
N GLY A 652 -6.53 14.50 -15.36
CA GLY A 652 -7.43 13.85 -14.42
C GLY A 652 -7.15 14.23 -12.96
N ALA A 653 -7.32 13.26 -12.08
CA ALA A 653 -7.11 13.46 -10.65
C ALA A 653 -5.67 13.90 -10.31
N ASP A 654 -4.68 13.43 -11.05
CA ASP A 654 -3.27 13.79 -10.83
C ASP A 654 -3.02 15.28 -11.10
N LEU A 655 -3.72 15.89 -12.05
CA LEU A 655 -3.66 17.33 -12.32
C LEU A 655 -4.13 18.16 -11.12
N VAL A 656 -5.22 17.75 -10.49
CA VAL A 656 -5.75 18.42 -9.29
C VAL A 656 -4.73 18.42 -8.16
N PHE A 657 -4.09 17.26 -7.91
CA PHE A 657 -3.07 17.14 -6.86
C PHE A 657 -1.77 17.88 -7.19
N ALA A 658 -1.36 17.86 -8.45
CA ALA A 658 -0.17 18.58 -8.89
C ALA A 658 -0.31 20.11 -8.76
N CYS A 659 -1.53 20.64 -8.71
CA CYS A 659 -1.78 22.09 -8.49
C CYS A 659 -1.66 22.53 -7.03
N ILE A 660 -1.66 21.59 -6.06
CA ILE A 660 -1.59 21.91 -4.63
C ILE A 660 -0.24 22.54 -4.27
N GLY A 661 0.87 21.99 -4.78
CA GLY A 661 2.21 22.53 -4.50
C GLY A 661 2.35 24.01 -4.88
N PRO A 662 2.06 24.40 -6.14
CA PRO A 662 2.05 25.79 -6.56
C PRO A 662 1.10 26.69 -5.77
N ALA A 663 -0.05 26.18 -5.33
CA ALA A 663 -0.95 26.90 -4.45
C ALA A 663 -0.32 27.11 -3.06
N LEU A 664 0.33 26.08 -2.52
CA LEU A 664 1.01 26.15 -1.22
C LEU A 664 2.23 27.08 -1.24
N GLU A 665 2.86 27.29 -2.40
CA GLU A 665 3.96 28.25 -2.54
C GLU A 665 3.55 29.64 -2.04
N ILE A 666 2.34 30.11 -2.36
CA ILE A 666 1.85 31.43 -1.98
C ILE A 666 1.81 31.60 -0.47
N PHE A 667 1.33 30.60 0.25
CA PHE A 667 1.24 30.64 1.72
C PHE A 667 2.59 30.40 2.40
N SER A 668 3.36 29.42 1.92
CA SER A 668 4.61 28.98 2.56
C SER A 668 5.80 29.95 2.37
N ARG A 669 5.67 30.94 1.46
CA ARG A 669 6.64 32.04 1.35
C ARG A 669 6.74 32.85 2.63
N TYR A 670 5.65 32.94 3.39
CA TYR A 670 5.54 33.74 4.59
C TYR A 670 5.81 32.92 5.83
N ALA A 671 6.42 33.56 6.85
CA ALA A 671 6.59 32.93 8.16
C ALA A 671 5.24 32.77 8.87
N LYS A 672 4.34 33.74 8.67
CA LYS A 672 2.95 33.74 9.11
C LYS A 672 2.10 34.55 8.16
N VAL A 673 0.82 34.28 8.09
CA VAL A 673 -0.17 35.05 7.30
C VAL A 673 -1.25 35.58 8.25
N GLU A 674 -1.53 36.86 8.18
CA GLU A 674 -2.46 37.53 9.08
C GLU A 674 -3.56 38.27 8.28
N THR A 675 -4.73 38.41 8.90
CA THR A 675 -5.80 39.32 8.43
C THR A 675 -5.50 40.76 8.89
N PRO A 676 -6.14 41.79 8.30
CA PRO A 676 -5.92 43.19 8.65
C PRO A 676 -6.15 43.51 10.15
N ASP A 677 -6.92 42.71 10.86
CA ASP A 677 -7.16 42.80 12.30
C ASP A 677 -6.08 42.12 13.16
N GLY A 678 -5.02 41.56 12.52
CA GLY A 678 -3.92 40.89 13.20
C GLY A 678 -4.21 39.43 13.60
N THR A 679 -5.30 38.85 13.12
CA THR A 679 -5.60 37.42 13.37
C THR A 679 -4.75 36.53 12.45
N GLU A 680 -3.92 35.66 13.02
CA GLU A 680 -3.10 34.69 12.28
C GLU A 680 -3.99 33.62 11.64
N LYS A 681 -3.77 33.35 10.36
CA LYS A 681 -4.45 32.32 9.58
C LYS A 681 -3.65 31.02 9.54
N THR A 682 -4.32 29.93 9.84
CA THR A 682 -3.71 28.60 9.85
C THR A 682 -3.57 28.04 8.44
N LEU A 683 -2.65 27.09 8.26
CA LEU A 683 -2.52 26.34 7.02
C LEU A 683 -3.80 25.57 6.67
N ALA A 684 -4.52 25.04 7.67
CA ALA A 684 -5.78 24.32 7.46
C ALA A 684 -6.83 25.22 6.81
N GLU A 685 -7.02 26.46 7.33
CA GLU A 685 -7.93 27.45 6.75
C GLU A 685 -7.53 27.82 5.31
N TYR A 686 -6.23 27.90 5.04
CA TYR A 686 -5.74 28.14 3.68
C TYR A 686 -6.01 26.95 2.75
N LEU A 687 -5.74 25.72 3.20
CA LEU A 687 -6.00 24.52 2.41
C LEU A 687 -7.48 24.39 2.02
N GLU A 688 -8.42 24.72 2.91
CA GLU A 688 -9.84 24.75 2.56
C GLU A 688 -10.10 25.68 1.35
N LYS A 689 -9.44 26.83 1.29
CA LYS A 689 -9.54 27.74 0.16
C LYS A 689 -8.83 27.23 -1.09
N VAL A 690 -7.70 26.57 -0.94
CA VAL A 690 -7.00 25.91 -2.05
C VAL A 690 -7.89 24.84 -2.68
N TRP A 691 -8.48 23.96 -1.88
CA TRP A 691 -9.39 22.92 -2.35
C TRP A 691 -10.60 23.49 -3.10
N GLU A 692 -11.20 24.57 -2.55
CA GLU A 692 -12.31 25.28 -3.19
C GLU A 692 -11.92 25.82 -4.57
N VAL A 693 -10.77 26.50 -4.67
CA VAL A 693 -10.31 27.13 -5.91
C VAL A 693 -9.87 26.11 -6.95
N VAL A 694 -9.07 25.11 -6.55
CA VAL A 694 -8.62 24.04 -7.45
C VAL A 694 -9.80 23.26 -8.00
N GLY A 695 -10.75 22.90 -7.15
CA GLY A 695 -11.97 22.21 -7.58
C GLY A 695 -12.83 23.04 -8.53
N ARG A 696 -12.95 24.34 -8.30
CA ARG A 696 -13.67 25.25 -9.19
C ARG A 696 -12.99 25.36 -10.55
N VAL A 697 -11.67 25.60 -10.59
CA VAL A 697 -10.92 25.72 -11.84
C VAL A 697 -10.96 24.40 -12.63
N ALA A 698 -10.80 23.26 -11.97
CA ALA A 698 -10.93 21.94 -12.61
C ALA A 698 -12.32 21.74 -13.23
N LEU A 699 -13.38 22.12 -12.51
CA LEU A 699 -14.75 22.06 -13.06
C LEU A 699 -14.98 23.05 -14.20
N GLU A 700 -14.39 24.24 -14.15
CA GLU A 700 -14.44 25.21 -15.24
C GLU A 700 -13.79 24.67 -16.50
N GLN A 701 -12.67 23.96 -16.40
CA GLN A 701 -12.03 23.28 -17.54
C GLN A 701 -12.89 22.13 -18.07
N VAL A 702 -13.41 21.29 -17.18
CA VAL A 702 -14.24 20.12 -17.55
C VAL A 702 -15.60 20.53 -18.13
N LEU A 703 -16.23 21.57 -17.60
CA LEU A 703 -17.56 22.03 -17.99
C LEU A 703 -17.51 23.27 -18.90
N GLY A 704 -16.35 23.86 -19.06
CA GLY A 704 -16.12 25.08 -19.84
C GLY A 704 -15.92 24.78 -21.32
N THR A 705 -16.97 24.40 -22.04
CA THR A 705 -16.93 24.42 -23.50
C THR A 705 -16.84 25.90 -23.98
N PRO A 706 -16.23 26.20 -25.17
CA PRO A 706 -16.20 27.58 -25.73
C PRO A 706 -17.57 28.25 -25.79
N GLU A 707 -18.63 27.49 -25.89
CA GLU A 707 -20.01 27.93 -25.90
C GLU A 707 -20.54 28.29 -24.50
N ALA A 708 -20.02 27.59 -23.43
CA ALA A 708 -20.34 27.90 -22.04
C ALA A 708 -19.63 29.16 -21.54
N GLN A 709 -18.37 29.40 -21.97
CA GLN A 709 -17.63 30.64 -21.69
C GLN A 709 -18.29 31.87 -22.31
N ALA A 710 -18.90 31.75 -23.48
CA ALA A 710 -19.58 32.83 -24.15
C ALA A 710 -20.88 33.34 -23.46
N ARG A 711 -21.41 32.57 -22.47
CA ARG A 711 -22.72 32.84 -21.85
C ARG A 711 -22.66 33.23 -20.35
N ASN A 712 -21.51 33.64 -19.81
CA ASN A 712 -21.34 34.19 -18.46
C ASN A 712 -21.97 33.38 -17.30
N GLY A 713 -22.03 32.05 -17.39
CA GLY A 713 -22.51 31.21 -16.30
C GLY A 713 -21.39 30.44 -15.61
N GLY A 714 -21.01 30.85 -14.39
CA GLY A 714 -19.96 30.16 -13.61
C GLY A 714 -20.29 28.70 -13.28
N ALA A 715 -19.29 27.82 -13.30
CA ALA A 715 -19.39 26.36 -12.98
C ALA A 715 -19.84 26.06 -11.55
N GLY A 716 -19.93 27.07 -10.67
CA GLY A 716 -20.33 26.94 -9.28
C GLY A 716 -21.82 26.71 -9.00
N ALA A 717 -22.68 26.72 -10.05
CA ALA A 717 -24.13 26.58 -9.89
C ALA A 717 -24.64 25.13 -9.99
N LEU A 718 -23.79 24.14 -10.34
CA LEU A 718 -24.19 22.75 -10.45
C LEU A 718 -24.14 22.03 -9.09
N GLU A 719 -25.11 21.18 -8.85
CA GLU A 719 -25.23 20.38 -7.65
C GLU A 719 -24.06 19.35 -7.52
N GLU A 720 -23.84 18.85 -6.32
CA GLU A 720 -22.71 17.94 -6.03
C GLU A 720 -22.71 16.68 -6.89
N ASP A 721 -23.85 16.08 -7.16
CA ASP A 721 -23.98 14.88 -7.97
C ASP A 721 -23.59 15.11 -9.44
N ALA A 722 -23.93 16.25 -10.00
CA ALA A 722 -23.52 16.65 -11.35
C ALA A 722 -22.01 16.87 -11.41
N ARG A 723 -21.43 17.54 -10.41
CA ARG A 723 -20.00 17.75 -10.28
C ARG A 723 -19.24 16.43 -10.12
N LEU A 724 -19.73 15.53 -9.24
CA LEU A 724 -19.17 14.20 -9.03
C LEU A 724 -19.17 13.39 -10.34
N THR A 725 -20.31 13.36 -11.03
CA THR A 725 -20.45 12.59 -12.28
C THR A 725 -19.52 13.12 -13.38
N ALA A 726 -19.46 14.45 -13.55
CA ALA A 726 -18.62 15.06 -14.57
C ALA A 726 -17.13 14.77 -14.33
N LEU A 727 -16.66 14.93 -13.10
CA LEU A 727 -15.27 14.62 -12.74
C LEU A 727 -14.95 13.15 -12.83
N PHE A 728 -15.89 12.28 -12.43
CA PHE A 728 -15.70 10.83 -12.54
C PHE A 728 -15.46 10.42 -13.99
N LEU A 729 -16.29 10.88 -14.91
CA LEU A 729 -16.18 10.59 -16.35
C LEU A 729 -14.89 11.18 -16.95
N TRP A 730 -14.53 12.40 -16.56
CA TRP A 730 -13.29 13.02 -17.00
C TRP A 730 -12.05 12.22 -16.57
N THR A 731 -12.06 11.71 -15.35
CA THR A 731 -10.98 10.88 -14.83
C THR A 731 -10.90 9.54 -15.56
N VAL A 732 -12.03 8.92 -15.89
CA VAL A 732 -12.07 7.65 -16.65
C VAL A 732 -11.49 7.82 -18.05
N GLN A 733 -11.81 8.91 -18.74
CA GLN A 733 -11.22 9.19 -20.06
C GLN A 733 -9.69 9.34 -20.02
N ALA A 734 -9.17 9.95 -18.96
CA ALA A 734 -7.73 10.13 -18.78
C ALA A 734 -6.98 8.81 -18.49
N THR A 735 -7.67 7.80 -17.93
CA THR A 735 -7.09 6.47 -17.66
C THR A 735 -7.15 5.53 -18.87
N ASP A 736 -8.17 5.63 -19.69
CA ASP A 736 -8.30 4.81 -20.92
C ASP A 736 -7.23 5.16 -21.96
N ASP A 737 -6.91 6.44 -22.14
CA ASP A 737 -5.83 6.88 -23.05
C ASP A 737 -4.43 6.40 -22.62
N GLN A 738 -4.21 6.06 -21.34
CA GLN A 738 -2.95 5.49 -20.83
C GLN A 738 -2.85 3.96 -20.98
N MET A 739 -3.98 3.25 -21.11
CA MET A 739 -4.00 1.80 -21.28
C MET A 739 -3.82 1.35 -22.74
N GLU A 740 -4.09 2.20 -23.72
CA GLU A 740 -3.88 1.84 -25.15
C GLU A 740 -2.40 1.80 -25.55
N ASP A 741 -1.48 2.41 -24.75
CA ASP A 741 -0.05 2.43 -25.04
C ASP A 741 0.77 1.34 -24.30
N SER A 742 0.13 0.52 -23.46
CA SER A 742 0.71 -0.64 -22.79
C SER A 742 0.04 -1.94 -23.24
N GLY A 743 0.22 -2.28 -24.51
CA GLY A 743 -0.11 -3.60 -25.01
C GLY A 743 1.01 -4.57 -24.67
N GLU A 744 0.75 -5.52 -23.79
CA GLU A 744 1.03 -6.96 -23.95
C GLU A 744 0.78 -7.70 -22.63
N ASP A 745 -0.06 -8.69 -22.75
CA ASP A 745 -0.25 -9.94 -22.02
C ASP A 745 0.56 -10.19 -20.72
N ASP A 746 -0.14 -10.11 -19.57
CA ASP A 746 0.09 -11.02 -18.45
C ASP A 746 -1.22 -11.24 -17.68
N GLU A 747 -1.99 -12.25 -18.11
CA GLU A 747 -3.05 -12.86 -17.31
C GLU A 747 -2.43 -13.63 -16.13
N GLU A 748 -1.99 -12.94 -15.07
CA GLU A 748 -1.77 -13.58 -13.78
C GLU A 748 -3.06 -13.52 -12.94
N GLU A 749 -3.72 -14.67 -12.85
CA GLU A 749 -4.82 -14.93 -11.90
C GLU A 749 -4.38 -14.56 -10.46
N THR A 750 -4.86 -13.44 -9.98
CA THR A 750 -4.69 -13.02 -8.59
C THR A 750 -5.63 -13.84 -7.71
N ALA A 751 -5.08 -14.75 -6.92
CA ALA A 751 -5.79 -15.43 -5.85
C ALA A 751 -6.12 -14.41 -4.73
N GLY A 752 -7.32 -13.87 -4.77
CA GLY A 752 -7.89 -13.09 -3.66
C GLY A 752 -8.26 -13.99 -2.48
N ASP A 753 -8.27 -13.43 -1.27
CA ASP A 753 -8.84 -14.07 -0.07
C ASP A 753 -10.29 -14.48 -0.36
N GLU A 754 -10.50 -15.78 -0.63
CA GLU A 754 -11.82 -16.38 -0.76
C GLU A 754 -12.46 -16.53 0.64
N ASP A 755 -13.29 -15.55 1.02
CA ASP A 755 -14.35 -15.73 2.02
C ASP A 755 -15.62 -14.99 1.58
N GLU A 756 -16.09 -15.27 0.35
CA GLU A 756 -17.48 -15.17 -0.07
C GLU A 756 -17.63 -15.94 -1.39
N GLU A 757 -18.55 -16.90 -1.41
CA GLU A 757 -18.98 -17.59 -2.62
C GLU A 757 -19.36 -16.54 -3.68
N ALA A 758 -18.46 -16.29 -4.62
CA ALA A 758 -18.80 -15.57 -5.84
C ALA A 758 -19.02 -16.61 -6.92
N THR A 759 -20.28 -16.95 -7.20
CA THR A 759 -20.70 -17.38 -8.51
C THR A 759 -20.06 -16.47 -9.57
N PRO A 760 -19.56 -16.95 -10.69
CA PRO A 760 -19.04 -16.11 -11.76
C PRO A 760 -20.18 -15.26 -12.33
N GLY A 761 -20.45 -14.14 -11.68
CA GLY A 761 -21.37 -13.13 -12.12
C GLY A 761 -20.70 -12.34 -13.24
N LYS A 762 -21.39 -12.25 -14.41
CA LYS A 762 -21.05 -11.32 -15.48
C LYS A 762 -20.65 -9.97 -14.87
N LYS A 763 -19.50 -9.40 -15.27
CA LYS A 763 -19.09 -8.04 -14.91
C LYS A 763 -20.30 -7.12 -15.15
N LYS A 764 -20.74 -6.42 -14.10
CA LYS A 764 -21.83 -5.45 -14.24
C LYS A 764 -21.34 -4.30 -15.12
N PRO A 765 -22.11 -3.86 -16.11
CA PRO A 765 -21.73 -2.71 -16.93
C PRO A 765 -21.62 -1.44 -16.07
N GLY A 766 -20.75 -0.51 -16.44
CA GLY A 766 -20.59 0.78 -15.78
C GLY A 766 -19.10 1.20 -15.73
N PHE A 767 -18.88 2.50 -15.60
CA PHE A 767 -17.54 3.06 -15.48
C PHE A 767 -16.99 2.85 -14.07
N THR A 768 -15.72 2.46 -13.96
CA THR A 768 -15.10 2.10 -12.68
C THR A 768 -13.81 2.89 -12.45
N LEU A 769 -13.59 3.33 -11.21
CA LEU A 769 -12.36 3.92 -10.75
C LEU A 769 -11.92 3.23 -9.45
N ILE A 770 -10.62 3.18 -9.20
CA ILE A 770 -10.10 2.79 -7.89
C ILE A 770 -10.61 3.81 -6.86
N PHE A 771 -11.07 3.35 -5.69
CA PHE A 771 -11.64 4.20 -4.63
C PHE A 771 -10.72 5.37 -4.27
N ASP A 772 -9.42 5.16 -4.27
CA ASP A 772 -8.44 6.18 -3.99
C ASP A 772 -8.48 7.32 -5.02
N VAL A 773 -8.54 6.99 -6.30
CA VAL A 773 -8.67 7.99 -7.39
C VAL A 773 -9.97 8.76 -7.26
N ALA A 774 -11.10 8.07 -7.05
CA ALA A 774 -12.39 8.72 -6.86
C ALA A 774 -12.39 9.67 -5.65
N LYS A 775 -11.74 9.28 -4.55
CA LYS A 775 -11.60 10.11 -3.35
C LYS A 775 -10.76 11.36 -3.59
N ARG A 776 -9.69 11.25 -4.38
CA ARG A 776 -8.78 12.38 -4.66
C ARG A 776 -9.47 13.54 -5.33
N PHE A 777 -10.36 13.31 -6.30
CA PHE A 777 -11.09 14.42 -6.92
C PHE A 777 -12.33 14.83 -6.13
N ALA A 778 -13.00 13.94 -5.40
CA ALA A 778 -14.19 14.26 -4.60
C ALA A 778 -13.85 15.15 -3.39
N GLN A 779 -12.77 14.82 -2.69
CA GLN A 779 -12.37 15.49 -1.46
C GLN A 779 -12.07 17.01 -1.63
N PRO A 780 -11.33 17.47 -2.66
CA PRO A 780 -11.10 18.89 -2.89
C PRO A 780 -12.37 19.70 -3.16
N LEU A 781 -13.42 19.04 -3.63
CA LEU A 781 -14.72 19.68 -3.93
C LEU A 781 -15.70 19.65 -2.75
N GLY A 782 -15.29 19.12 -1.62
CA GLY A 782 -16.16 18.90 -0.48
C GLY A 782 -17.22 17.82 -0.71
N ILE A 783 -17.04 16.94 -1.70
CA ILE A 783 -17.98 15.87 -2.01
C ILE A 783 -17.72 14.66 -1.10
N HIS A 784 -18.72 14.30 -0.30
CA HIS A 784 -18.67 13.15 0.59
C HIS A 784 -19.14 11.88 -0.12
N LEU A 785 -18.23 11.10 -0.71
CA LEU A 785 -18.56 9.88 -1.46
C LEU A 785 -19.56 8.94 -0.76
N PRO A 786 -19.50 8.71 0.57
CA PRO A 786 -20.48 7.87 1.25
C PRO A 786 -21.94 8.35 1.15
N GLU A 787 -22.19 9.63 0.96
CA GLU A 787 -23.55 10.19 0.81
C GLU A 787 -24.17 9.86 -0.56
N TRP A 788 -23.33 9.52 -1.53
CA TRP A 788 -23.70 9.16 -2.90
C TRP A 788 -23.75 7.67 -3.15
N GLU A 789 -23.38 6.86 -2.14
CA GLU A 789 -23.42 5.40 -2.22
C GLU A 789 -24.85 4.89 -2.44
N GLY A 790 -25.02 4.00 -3.42
CA GLY A 790 -26.30 3.47 -3.85
C GLY A 790 -27.18 4.45 -4.64
N ARG A 791 -26.73 5.68 -4.90
CA ARG A 791 -27.45 6.71 -5.64
C ARG A 791 -26.79 7.04 -6.98
N ILE A 792 -25.54 7.44 -6.96
CA ILE A 792 -24.72 7.77 -8.13
C ILE A 792 -23.60 6.76 -8.29
N ILE A 793 -23.05 6.26 -7.20
CA ILE A 793 -21.93 5.32 -7.16
C ILE A 793 -22.26 4.06 -6.36
N GLU A 794 -21.53 2.99 -6.65
CA GLU A 794 -21.50 1.75 -5.87
C GLU A 794 -20.03 1.39 -5.57
N THR A 795 -19.69 1.25 -4.28
CA THR A 795 -18.32 0.90 -3.84
C THR A 795 -18.24 -0.57 -3.46
N LYS A 796 -17.40 -1.34 -4.15
CA LYS A 796 -17.13 -2.75 -3.85
C LYS A 796 -15.64 -3.06 -3.96
N LYS A 797 -15.09 -3.70 -2.95
CA LYS A 797 -13.68 -4.21 -2.94
C LYS A 797 -12.64 -3.18 -3.38
N GLY A 798 -12.79 -1.91 -2.93
CA GLY A 798 -11.83 -0.84 -3.26
C GLY A 798 -12.00 -0.21 -4.64
N VAL A 799 -13.06 -0.57 -5.36
CA VAL A 799 -13.44 0.02 -6.65
C VAL A 799 -14.75 0.76 -6.50
N VAL A 800 -14.82 1.99 -7.00
CA VAL A 800 -16.03 2.79 -7.11
C VAL A 800 -16.54 2.66 -8.54
N ARG A 801 -17.80 2.29 -8.69
CA ARG A 801 -18.49 2.20 -9.98
C ARG A 801 -19.53 3.30 -10.08
N LEU A 802 -19.48 4.08 -11.15
CA LEU A 802 -20.57 5.00 -11.50
C LEU A 802 -21.76 4.17 -11.98
N LEU A 803 -22.93 4.40 -11.38
CA LEU A 803 -24.13 3.64 -11.74
C LEU A 803 -24.61 4.00 -13.15
N PRO A 804 -24.77 3.02 -14.05
CA PRO A 804 -25.36 3.24 -15.35
C PRO A 804 -26.74 3.90 -15.23
N VAL A 805 -27.09 4.75 -16.18
CA VAL A 805 -28.36 5.50 -16.15
C VAL A 805 -29.57 4.56 -16.07
N ARG A 806 -29.52 3.39 -16.73
CA ARG A 806 -30.58 2.38 -16.62
C ARG A 806 -30.78 1.83 -15.20
N GLU A 807 -29.72 1.64 -14.43
CA GLU A 807 -29.82 1.16 -13.05
C GLU A 807 -30.47 2.21 -12.14
N ARG A 808 -30.46 3.48 -12.51
CA ARG A 808 -31.11 4.57 -11.78
C ARG A 808 -32.62 4.70 -12.06
N SER A 809 -33.16 3.94 -13.04
CA SER A 809 -34.58 4.04 -13.45
C SER A 809 -35.56 3.87 -12.28
N GLN A 810 -35.32 2.90 -11.40
CA GLN A 810 -36.15 2.67 -10.23
C GLN A 810 -36.04 3.79 -9.20
N GLN A 811 -34.87 4.42 -9.06
CA GLN A 811 -34.65 5.57 -8.16
C GLN A 811 -35.38 6.83 -8.67
N LEU A 812 -35.37 7.04 -10.00
CA LEU A 812 -35.90 8.22 -10.64
C LEU A 812 -37.41 8.16 -10.87
N PHE A 813 -37.96 6.98 -11.22
CA PHE A 813 -39.37 6.81 -11.55
C PHE A 813 -40.16 5.93 -10.56
N GLY A 814 -39.47 5.37 -9.53
CA GLY A 814 -40.08 4.47 -8.56
C GLY A 814 -40.54 3.15 -9.18
N GLU A 815 -41.46 2.42 -8.49
CA GLU A 815 -42.03 1.16 -9.00
C GLU A 815 -42.91 1.35 -10.24
N ALA A 816 -43.39 2.60 -10.45
CA ALA A 816 -44.24 2.95 -11.59
C ALA A 816 -43.54 2.86 -12.95
N GLY A 817 -42.21 2.93 -12.99
CA GLY A 817 -41.36 2.83 -14.17
C GLY A 817 -41.54 3.95 -15.21
N THR A 818 -40.76 3.89 -16.26
CA THR A 818 -40.68 4.92 -17.32
C THR A 818 -41.99 5.12 -18.07
N GLU A 819 -42.86 4.11 -18.20
CA GLU A 819 -44.13 4.19 -18.95
C GLU A 819 -45.13 5.07 -18.26
N LEU A 820 -45.41 4.83 -16.96
CA LEU A 820 -46.34 5.62 -16.19
C LEU A 820 -45.86 7.06 -15.98
N ALA A 821 -44.53 7.26 -15.85
CA ALA A 821 -43.94 8.59 -15.79
C ALA A 821 -44.19 9.37 -17.09
N ALA A 822 -43.98 8.72 -18.26
CA ALA A 822 -44.25 9.33 -19.57
C ALA A 822 -45.72 9.74 -19.75
N ASP A 823 -46.65 8.84 -19.38
CA ASP A 823 -48.08 9.12 -19.47
C ASP A 823 -48.52 10.26 -18.56
N ARG A 824 -47.89 10.43 -17.39
CA ARG A 824 -48.14 11.57 -16.47
C ARG A 824 -47.60 12.88 -17.07
N ILE A 825 -46.39 12.88 -17.58
CA ILE A 825 -45.79 14.05 -18.23
C ILE A 825 -46.65 14.51 -19.42
N GLU A 826 -47.16 13.60 -20.22
CA GLU A 826 -48.05 13.96 -21.37
C GLU A 826 -49.38 14.50 -20.91
N ARG A 827 -49.98 14.04 -19.80
CA ARG A 827 -51.21 14.58 -19.23
C ARG A 827 -51.02 16.02 -18.72
N VAL A 828 -49.94 16.27 -18.00
CA VAL A 828 -49.61 17.63 -17.50
C VAL A 828 -49.34 18.58 -18.68
N ALA A 829 -48.61 18.13 -19.68
CA ALA A 829 -48.35 18.92 -20.89
C ALA A 829 -49.61 19.28 -21.67
N ARG A 830 -50.71 18.48 -21.59
CA ARG A 830 -51.99 18.80 -22.21
C ARG A 830 -52.87 19.71 -21.36
N GLY A 831 -52.38 20.23 -20.25
CA GLY A 831 -53.10 21.18 -19.39
C GLY A 831 -54.19 20.54 -18.51
N ALA A 832 -54.16 19.18 -18.32
CA ALA A 832 -55.12 18.48 -17.50
C ALA A 832 -54.87 18.59 -15.97
N GLU A 833 -53.68 18.96 -15.58
CA GLU A 833 -53.25 19.17 -14.19
C GLU A 833 -52.17 20.29 -14.12
N GLN A 834 -52.33 21.15 -13.11
CA GLN A 834 -51.42 22.29 -12.89
C GLN A 834 -50.25 21.85 -11.93
N LEU A 835 -49.47 20.87 -12.35
CA LEU A 835 -48.33 20.33 -11.62
C LEU A 835 -47.02 20.57 -12.42
N ASP A 836 -45.94 20.77 -11.72
CA ASP A 836 -44.61 20.74 -12.30
C ASP A 836 -44.38 19.37 -12.99
N LEU A 837 -43.88 19.38 -14.21
CA LEU A 837 -43.65 18.14 -15.01
C LEU A 837 -42.78 17.08 -14.30
N PHE A 838 -41.94 17.50 -13.39
CA PHE A 838 -41.11 16.62 -12.57
C PHE A 838 -41.87 15.98 -11.41
N SER A 839 -42.77 16.69 -10.76
CA SER A 839 -43.71 16.13 -9.80
C SER A 839 -44.63 15.12 -10.47
N ALA A 840 -45.01 15.36 -11.72
CA ALA A 840 -45.78 14.41 -12.53
C ALA A 840 -45.01 13.13 -12.90
N ALA A 841 -43.68 13.22 -13.09
CA ALA A 841 -42.80 12.06 -13.35
C ALA A 841 -42.53 11.20 -12.12
N GLY A 842 -42.91 11.62 -10.91
CA GLY A 842 -42.65 10.89 -9.66
C GLY A 842 -41.24 11.10 -9.10
N LEU A 843 -40.47 12.03 -9.66
CA LEU A 843 -39.07 12.31 -9.27
C LEU A 843 -38.96 13.02 -7.90
N VAL A 844 -40.10 13.47 -7.33
CA VAL A 844 -40.15 14.21 -6.08
C VAL A 844 -40.20 13.31 -4.84
N ASP A 845 -40.49 12.01 -5.01
CA ASP A 845 -40.75 11.08 -3.90
C ASP A 845 -39.71 9.92 -3.79
N ALA A 846 -38.52 10.04 -4.38
CA ALA A 846 -37.51 9.01 -4.21
C ALA A 846 -37.00 8.98 -2.75
N ALA A 847 -37.56 8.03 -1.95
CA ALA A 847 -37.12 7.77 -0.59
C ALA A 847 -35.63 7.34 -0.57
N VAL A 848 -34.80 8.04 0.18
CA VAL A 848 -33.43 7.69 0.45
C VAL A 848 -33.39 6.37 1.24
N PRO A 849 -32.71 5.31 0.81
CA PRO A 849 -32.47 4.15 1.66
C PRO A 849 -31.62 4.55 2.86
N ASP A 850 -32.10 4.28 4.04
CA ASP A 850 -31.44 4.56 5.32
C ASP A 850 -30.24 3.60 5.48
N ILE A 851 -29.04 4.06 5.16
CA ILE A 851 -27.79 3.33 5.43
C ILE A 851 -27.21 3.86 6.74
N ALA A 852 -27.93 3.62 7.84
CA ALA A 852 -27.33 3.73 9.17
C ALA A 852 -26.53 2.46 9.49
N PRO A 853 -25.33 2.56 10.08
CA PRO A 853 -24.58 1.39 10.49
C PRO A 853 -25.34 0.64 11.58
N LYS A 854 -25.62 -0.66 11.35
CA LYS A 854 -26.28 -1.55 12.31
C LYS A 854 -25.46 -1.63 13.61
N ARG A 855 -25.77 -0.78 14.58
CA ARG A 855 -25.43 -0.96 15.98
C ARG A 855 -26.71 -1.24 16.77
N GLY A 856 -26.74 -2.42 17.36
CA GLY A 856 -27.44 -2.85 18.55
C GLY A 856 -28.87 -2.31 18.82
N ARG A 857 -29.86 -3.20 18.67
CA ARG A 857 -31.23 -3.03 19.11
C ARG A 857 -31.36 -2.34 20.49
N LYS A 858 -32.00 -1.19 20.51
CA LYS A 858 -32.91 -0.81 21.63
C LYS A 858 -34.25 -0.33 21.02
N LYS A 859 -35.34 -0.94 21.47
CA LYS A 859 -36.68 -0.56 21.13
C LYS A 859 -36.93 0.87 21.61
N ALA A 860 -37.32 1.78 20.69
CA ALA A 860 -37.98 3.05 21.00
C ALA A 860 -39.16 3.19 20.06
N GLY A 861 -40.21 3.82 20.57
CA GLY A 861 -41.58 3.73 20.14
C GLY A 861 -41.90 4.37 18.79
N ILE A 862 -43.05 3.93 18.31
CA ILE A 862 -43.80 4.34 17.14
C ILE A 862 -44.26 5.80 17.32
N ALA A 863 -43.47 6.78 16.88
CA ALA A 863 -43.95 8.17 16.72
C ALA A 863 -43.08 9.10 15.83
N ASP A 864 -41.96 8.65 15.20
CA ASP A 864 -41.05 9.54 14.47
C ASP A 864 -40.79 9.12 13.01
N GLU A 865 -41.70 8.38 12.37
CA GLU A 865 -41.53 7.93 10.97
C GLU A 865 -42.11 8.91 9.92
N ALA A 866 -42.57 10.09 10.31
CA ALA A 866 -43.34 10.98 9.42
C ALA A 866 -42.60 12.22 8.89
N LEU A 867 -41.32 12.38 9.14
CA LEU A 867 -40.51 13.49 8.58
C LEU A 867 -39.28 12.99 7.84
N LYS A 868 -39.47 12.12 6.83
CA LYS A 868 -38.45 11.96 5.77
C LYS A 868 -38.50 13.20 4.90
N THR A 869 -37.43 14.00 4.94
CA THR A 869 -37.25 15.21 4.13
C THR A 869 -37.38 14.85 2.64
N ARG A 870 -38.45 15.37 2.00
CA ARG A 870 -38.62 15.35 0.54
C ARG A 870 -37.44 16.09 -0.08
N ARG A 871 -36.66 15.42 -0.96
CA ARG A 871 -35.57 16.03 -1.70
C ARG A 871 -36.06 16.47 -3.06
N GLU A 872 -35.69 17.70 -3.48
CA GLU A 872 -35.91 18.15 -4.86
C GLU A 872 -35.00 17.40 -5.84
N ALA A 873 -35.52 17.13 -7.05
CA ALA A 873 -34.75 16.50 -8.13
C ALA A 873 -33.65 17.44 -8.60
N THR A 874 -32.42 16.92 -8.67
CA THR A 874 -31.23 17.67 -9.14
C THR A 874 -31.23 17.84 -10.66
N THR A 875 -30.37 18.72 -11.19
CA THR A 875 -30.19 18.87 -12.63
C THR A 875 -29.73 17.56 -13.28
N LEU A 876 -28.86 16.78 -12.62
CA LEU A 876 -28.42 15.47 -13.08
C LEU A 876 -29.56 14.46 -13.13
N ASP A 877 -30.42 14.43 -12.10
CA ASP A 877 -31.59 13.54 -12.07
C ASP A 877 -32.50 13.82 -13.28
N ARG A 878 -32.67 15.07 -13.65
CA ARG A 878 -33.47 15.51 -14.79
C ARG A 878 -32.85 15.11 -16.12
N VAL A 879 -31.52 15.25 -16.30
CA VAL A 879 -30.80 14.79 -17.48
C VAL A 879 -30.92 13.27 -17.63
N HIS A 880 -30.71 12.52 -16.57
CA HIS A 880 -30.83 11.07 -16.58
C HIS A 880 -32.28 10.60 -16.83
N ALA A 881 -33.28 11.30 -16.29
CA ALA A 881 -34.69 11.01 -16.59
C ALA A 881 -35.01 11.23 -18.07
N ALA A 882 -34.52 12.32 -18.69
CA ALA A 882 -34.69 12.55 -20.12
C ALA A 882 -33.99 11.47 -20.97
N MET A 883 -32.80 11.02 -20.57
CA MET A 883 -32.13 9.89 -21.22
C MET A 883 -32.94 8.60 -21.14
N LEU A 884 -33.58 8.31 -20.00
CA LEU A 884 -34.44 7.14 -19.81
C LEU A 884 -35.72 7.22 -20.62
N LEU A 885 -36.34 8.40 -20.78
CA LEU A 885 -37.47 8.62 -21.70
C LEU A 885 -37.06 8.38 -23.16
N GLN A 886 -35.86 8.82 -23.54
CA GLN A 886 -35.27 8.55 -24.85
C GLN A 886 -35.07 7.05 -25.05
N ALA A 887 -34.49 6.35 -24.07
CA ALA A 887 -34.26 4.91 -24.11
C ALA A 887 -35.58 4.11 -24.23
N GLY A 888 -36.66 4.59 -23.59
CA GLY A 888 -37.99 4.01 -23.65
C GLY A 888 -38.80 4.36 -24.92
N GLY A 889 -38.26 5.14 -25.85
CA GLY A 889 -38.94 5.57 -27.08
C GLY A 889 -40.12 6.53 -26.85
N ARG A 890 -40.19 7.21 -25.72
CA ARG A 890 -41.29 8.10 -25.30
C ARG A 890 -41.10 9.54 -25.83
N ALA A 891 -41.11 9.67 -27.18
CA ALA A 891 -40.75 10.91 -27.87
C ALA A 891 -41.59 12.14 -27.49
N ASN A 892 -42.89 11.99 -27.24
CA ASN A 892 -43.78 13.09 -26.87
C ASN A 892 -43.49 13.59 -25.44
N ALA A 893 -43.39 12.66 -24.49
CA ALA A 893 -43.02 13.01 -23.11
C ALA A 893 -41.64 13.66 -23.04
N LEU A 894 -40.66 13.14 -23.78
CA LEU A 894 -39.31 13.71 -23.89
C LEU A 894 -39.35 15.15 -24.41
N ARG A 895 -40.04 15.43 -25.55
CA ARG A 895 -40.14 16.78 -26.10
C ARG A 895 -40.77 17.76 -25.10
N SER A 896 -41.84 17.35 -24.43
CA SER A 896 -42.51 18.16 -23.40
C SER A 896 -41.57 18.49 -22.24
N MET A 897 -40.81 17.48 -21.78
CA MET A 897 -39.83 17.65 -20.72
C MET A 897 -38.67 18.56 -21.14
N LEU A 898 -38.09 18.34 -22.33
CA LEU A 898 -37.00 19.15 -22.84
C LEU A 898 -37.41 20.61 -23.00
N LYS A 899 -38.63 20.90 -23.50
CA LYS A 899 -39.16 22.25 -23.59
C LYS A 899 -39.25 22.90 -22.20
N SER A 900 -39.88 22.24 -21.24
CA SER A 900 -40.02 22.77 -19.87
C SER A 900 -38.70 23.02 -19.16
N GLU A 901 -37.74 22.08 -19.29
CA GLU A 901 -36.44 22.19 -18.62
C GLU A 901 -35.56 23.27 -19.28
N THR A 902 -35.64 23.42 -20.61
CA THR A 902 -34.91 24.48 -21.33
C THR A 902 -35.45 25.88 -20.96
N GLU A 903 -36.79 26.00 -20.78
CA GLU A 903 -37.43 27.25 -20.32
C GLU A 903 -37.13 27.53 -18.84
N ARG A 904 -36.89 26.52 -18.01
CA ARG A 904 -36.64 26.65 -16.58
C ARG A 904 -35.21 27.10 -16.26
N SER A 905 -34.18 26.45 -16.85
CA SER A 905 -32.78 26.77 -16.60
C SER A 905 -31.88 26.38 -17.78
N PRO A 906 -30.91 27.21 -18.15
CA PRO A 906 -29.91 26.88 -19.17
C PRO A 906 -28.97 25.74 -18.68
N ASP A 907 -28.89 25.47 -17.37
CA ASP A 907 -27.94 24.50 -16.80
C ASP A 907 -28.27 23.07 -17.20
N PHE A 908 -29.54 22.77 -17.51
CA PHE A 908 -29.94 21.44 -17.99
C PHE A 908 -29.22 21.07 -19.31
N LEU A 909 -29.33 21.91 -20.34
CA LEU A 909 -28.67 21.64 -21.63
C LEU A 909 -27.14 21.77 -21.53
N ARG A 910 -26.66 22.67 -20.68
CA ARG A 910 -25.24 22.83 -20.42
C ARG A 910 -24.62 21.55 -19.82
N LEU A 911 -25.26 20.99 -18.78
CA LEU A 911 -24.83 19.74 -18.17
C LEU A 911 -24.93 18.57 -19.17
N ALA A 912 -26.02 18.48 -19.91
CA ALA A 912 -26.21 17.43 -20.91
C ALA A 912 -25.12 17.47 -22.01
N ASN A 913 -24.75 18.65 -22.51
CA ASN A 913 -23.66 18.81 -23.51
C ASN A 913 -22.30 18.43 -22.90
N ALA A 914 -22.01 18.88 -21.67
CA ALA A 914 -20.77 18.53 -20.98
C ALA A 914 -20.65 17.01 -20.75
N LEU A 915 -21.69 16.37 -20.25
CA LEU A 915 -21.71 14.91 -20.07
C LEU A 915 -21.59 14.16 -21.40
N SER A 916 -22.22 14.66 -22.48
CA SER A 916 -22.06 14.06 -23.82
C SER A 916 -20.61 14.10 -24.29
N ALA A 917 -19.86 15.18 -23.99
CA ALA A 917 -18.44 15.25 -24.32
C ALA A 917 -17.58 14.31 -23.47
N LEU A 918 -18.00 14.03 -22.22
CA LEU A 918 -17.25 13.24 -21.25
C LEU A 918 -17.52 11.73 -21.33
N TYR A 919 -18.71 11.30 -21.75
CA TYR A 919 -18.97 9.88 -21.90
C TYR A 919 -18.16 9.25 -23.06
N PRO A 920 -17.55 8.07 -22.87
CA PRO A 920 -16.81 7.37 -23.93
C PRO A 920 -17.65 7.17 -25.18
N LYS A 921 -17.02 7.29 -26.37
CA LYS A 921 -17.69 7.26 -27.68
C LYS A 921 -18.58 6.02 -27.91
N GLU A 922 -18.15 4.88 -27.40
CA GLU A 922 -18.84 3.59 -27.53
C GLU A 922 -19.95 3.36 -26.48
N SER A 923 -20.10 4.26 -25.47
CA SER A 923 -21.03 4.05 -24.35
C SER A 923 -22.49 4.22 -24.77
N GLU A 924 -23.39 3.50 -24.09
CA GLU A 924 -24.82 3.66 -24.26
C GLU A 924 -25.30 5.03 -23.83
N GLU A 925 -24.76 5.54 -22.73
CA GLU A 925 -25.08 6.84 -22.16
C GLU A 925 -24.79 7.98 -23.16
N LYS A 926 -23.65 7.90 -23.87
CA LYS A 926 -23.32 8.86 -24.92
C LYS A 926 -24.36 8.85 -26.03
N ARG A 927 -24.71 7.66 -26.53
CA ARG A 927 -25.71 7.54 -27.59
C ARG A 927 -27.09 8.09 -27.19
N LEU A 928 -27.50 7.85 -25.94
CA LEU A 928 -28.76 8.35 -25.39
C LEU A 928 -28.75 9.88 -25.25
N LEU A 929 -27.64 10.44 -24.75
CA LEU A 929 -27.47 11.88 -24.61
C LEU A 929 -27.47 12.60 -25.97
N ASP A 930 -26.69 12.10 -26.93
CA ASP A 930 -26.64 12.69 -28.28
C ASP A 930 -28.01 12.66 -28.96
N ALA A 931 -28.74 11.54 -28.85
CA ALA A 931 -30.10 11.44 -29.38
C ALA A 931 -31.08 12.38 -28.66
N MET A 932 -30.95 12.57 -27.35
CA MET A 932 -31.75 13.50 -26.55
C MET A 932 -31.46 14.94 -26.96
N LEU A 933 -30.19 15.33 -27.12
CA LEU A 933 -29.76 16.66 -27.52
C LEU A 933 -30.24 17.06 -28.93
N LEU A 934 -30.28 16.06 -29.84
CA LEU A 934 -30.87 16.28 -31.18
C LEU A 934 -32.37 16.52 -31.14
N ALA A 935 -33.08 16.02 -30.11
CA ALA A 935 -34.51 16.23 -29.94
C ALA A 935 -34.86 17.53 -29.18
N ALA A 936 -33.86 18.25 -28.64
CA ALA A 936 -34.08 19.49 -27.90
C ALA A 936 -34.55 20.63 -28.86
N PRO A 937 -35.43 21.53 -28.40
CA PRO A 937 -35.81 22.71 -29.15
C PRO A 937 -34.57 23.56 -29.45
N ARG A 938 -34.48 24.02 -30.71
CA ARG A 938 -33.37 24.91 -31.14
C ARG A 938 -33.63 26.33 -30.66
#